data_c73468c6581d44f6bad36015248da172
#
_entry.id   c73468c6581d44f6bad36015248da172
#
_cell.length_a   1.000
_cell.length_b   1.000
_cell.length_c   1.000
_cell.angle_alpha   90.00
_cell.angle_beta   90.00
_cell.angle_gamma   90.00
#
_symmetry.space_group_name_H-M   'P 1'
#
loop_
_entity.id
_entity.type
_entity.pdbx_description
1 polymer ?
#
loop_
_entity_poly.entity_id
_entity_poly.type
_entity_poly.pdbx_seq_one_letter_code
_entity_poly.pdbx_strand_id
1 'polypeptide(L)'
;MVDAPRPEGIIDGVNYNLQDPTQATLAVFAPHKCYMYAIGEFTGWEANQSGLMNRDAVSADSVHWWLTLGGLGPGQQIGYQYETEDGVRFADLFSELILDPVHDRSIPLTTYPQLKVYPYGSTQGPVSVLQTNQQPYEWKVNDFSPPAPEELVIYELLVRDFLHEHDWTTLTDTLTYLQRLGINAIELMPVAEFGGNINWGYQPNFYFAPDKYYGPAEDLKRFVDTAHELGMAVILDVVYNHADIPSPLITLYGAKDPNPWINIPARHPYNVFFDLNHEDLYTQYWLDRANAYWLTEFKVDGFRFDLSKGFTQRNTGSDWAAWDRYDASRVRLIKRMADRMWSVNPDAYIILEHWTHDREERELAEYGTDQGLPGMMVWSNVTHQFAEAVMGYNSGNNSNFSRTYYGDGGRRWRLPHVISYMESHDEQWLMYKMRQYGACERSPSGGDTCDPSLAANSGTYNIRHLPIALDRLKMAGAFFFLLPGPRMLWQFGELGYGYGDRGEECLEPNNCPSFAPSRIAPKPIRWDYYDDPLRKRLYDSWSALINLRHNYPVFHSTESEVALSLAGPVKRIHLRHTDMEAVIIGNFGVTPERNRLGLEVPPVYWYDFFSGDSLNVTGSIPLMLQPGEFHVYTSKRVPTPPEGLITVGRQTTEPQVFGFTLLSNYPNPFRDQTNIQFSLDRAQSVRIEVFDVLGRRIARLVDEVLVSGTHSVTLDAVSLPSGLYTVLMSGESSRASLPVLLVR
;
A
#
# COMPACT_ATOMS: atom_id res chain seq x y z
N MET A 1 -29.87 42.42 3.49
CA MET A 1 -28.60 42.07 4.15
C MET A 1 -28.55 42.81 5.49
N VAL A 2 -28.20 42.13 6.56
CA VAL A 2 -28.02 42.71 7.89
C VAL A 2 -26.58 42.53 8.28
N ASP A 3 -25.89 43.59 8.66
CA ASP A 3 -24.60 43.49 9.34
C ASP A 3 -24.85 43.06 10.79
N ALA A 4 -24.47 41.84 11.12
CA ALA A 4 -24.67 41.25 12.45
C ALA A 4 -23.53 40.32 12.79
N PRO A 5 -22.96 40.43 13.98
CA PRO A 5 -21.92 39.50 14.40
C PRO A 5 -22.46 38.04 14.45
N ARG A 6 -21.63 37.09 14.14
CA ARG A 6 -21.97 35.67 14.30
C ARG A 6 -22.29 35.38 15.78
N PRO A 7 -23.29 34.54 16.07
CA PRO A 7 -23.49 34.06 17.43
C PRO A 7 -22.21 33.45 18.00
N GLU A 8 -22.00 33.57 19.29
CA GLU A 8 -20.83 33.03 19.97
C GLU A 8 -20.70 31.50 19.74
N GLY A 9 -19.51 31.04 19.43
CA GLY A 9 -19.23 29.62 19.18
C GLY A 9 -19.49 29.15 17.75
N ILE A 10 -20.08 29.97 16.86
CA ILE A 10 -20.31 29.59 15.46
C ILE A 10 -19.02 29.67 14.66
N ILE A 11 -18.66 28.55 14.02
CA ILE A 11 -17.50 28.39 13.13
C ILE A 11 -17.97 28.09 11.72
N ASP A 12 -17.07 28.18 10.72
CA ASP A 12 -17.42 27.88 9.32
C ASP A 12 -17.88 26.42 9.16
N GLY A 13 -18.83 26.21 8.24
CA GLY A 13 -19.54 24.94 8.06
C GLY A 13 -20.91 24.93 8.73
N VAL A 14 -21.42 23.75 9.02
CA VAL A 14 -22.69 23.52 9.71
C VAL A 14 -22.46 23.46 11.23
N ASN A 15 -23.19 24.31 11.95
CA ASN A 15 -23.20 24.29 13.43
C ASN A 15 -24.55 23.78 13.90
N TYR A 16 -24.59 22.55 14.41
CA TYR A 16 -25.80 21.91 14.91
C TYR A 16 -26.16 22.40 16.31
N ASN A 17 -27.44 22.75 16.51
CA ASN A 17 -27.94 23.08 17.85
C ASN A 17 -28.28 21.78 18.59
N LEU A 18 -27.39 21.37 19.50
CA LEU A 18 -27.57 20.12 20.28
C LEU A 18 -28.80 20.17 21.24
N GLN A 19 -29.29 21.35 21.54
CA GLN A 19 -30.46 21.55 22.41
C GLN A 19 -31.78 21.57 21.64
N ASP A 20 -31.71 21.95 20.34
CA ASP A 20 -32.86 22.02 19.44
C ASP A 20 -32.50 21.43 18.08
N PRO A 21 -32.74 20.15 17.84
CA PRO A 21 -32.40 19.48 16.61
C PRO A 21 -33.23 19.95 15.40
N THR A 22 -34.16 20.89 15.58
CA THR A 22 -34.86 21.54 14.48
C THR A 22 -34.12 22.77 13.94
N GLN A 23 -32.93 23.07 14.48
CA GLN A 23 -32.12 24.23 14.09
C GLN A 23 -30.69 23.84 13.77
N ALA A 24 -30.12 24.55 12.78
CA ALA A 24 -28.70 24.54 12.47
C ALA A 24 -28.27 25.92 11.98
N THR A 25 -27.02 26.34 12.24
CA THR A 25 -26.46 27.57 11.72
C THR A 25 -25.41 27.26 10.69
N LEU A 26 -25.60 27.76 9.47
CA LEU A 26 -24.60 27.74 8.39
C LEU A 26 -23.69 28.95 8.53
N ALA A 27 -22.40 28.77 8.36
CA ALA A 27 -21.44 29.86 8.28
C ALA A 27 -20.37 29.58 7.21
N VAL A 28 -19.96 30.62 6.49
CA VAL A 28 -18.94 30.53 5.44
C VAL A 28 -18.07 31.78 5.40
N PHE A 29 -16.76 31.57 5.32
CA PHE A 29 -15.80 32.65 5.09
C PHE A 29 -15.76 33.01 3.61
N ALA A 30 -16.15 34.24 3.28
CA ALA A 30 -16.12 34.76 1.91
C ALA A 30 -15.92 36.27 1.91
N PRO A 31 -14.69 36.77 2.03
CA PRO A 31 -14.39 38.20 1.92
C PRO A 31 -14.67 38.75 0.51
N HIS A 32 -14.77 40.06 0.41
CA HIS A 32 -14.99 40.79 -0.87
C HIS A 32 -16.29 40.44 -1.62
N LYS A 33 -17.25 39.78 -0.95
CA LYS A 33 -18.61 39.62 -1.51
C LYS A 33 -19.55 40.66 -0.92
N CYS A 34 -20.54 41.11 -1.75
CA CYS A 34 -21.49 42.14 -1.36
C CYS A 34 -22.66 41.56 -0.57
N TYR A 35 -23.16 40.37 -0.98
CA TYR A 35 -24.15 39.59 -0.26
C TYR A 35 -24.07 38.12 -0.67
N MET A 36 -24.60 37.25 0.17
CA MET A 36 -24.65 35.82 -0.05
C MET A 36 -25.99 35.23 0.37
N TYR A 37 -26.34 34.14 -0.30
CA TYR A 37 -27.50 33.32 0.04
C TYR A 37 -27.06 31.91 0.41
N ALA A 38 -27.68 31.32 1.42
CA ALA A 38 -27.78 29.90 1.57
C ALA A 38 -29.03 29.41 0.84
N ILE A 39 -28.87 28.59 -0.17
CA ILE A 39 -29.97 28.02 -0.96
C ILE A 39 -30.04 26.52 -0.74
N GLY A 40 -31.21 25.95 -0.85
CA GLY A 40 -31.40 24.53 -0.63
C GLY A 40 -32.86 24.11 -0.62
N GLU A 41 -33.17 22.96 -0.12
CA GLU A 41 -34.53 22.44 0.01
C GLU A 41 -35.44 23.40 0.82
N PHE A 42 -34.86 24.11 1.80
CA PHE A 42 -35.55 25.08 2.64
C PHE A 42 -35.87 26.41 1.92
N THR A 43 -35.29 26.69 0.76
CA THR A 43 -35.59 27.88 -0.06
C THR A 43 -36.20 27.52 -1.43
N GLY A 44 -36.44 26.24 -1.72
CA GLY A 44 -36.80 25.76 -3.04
C GLY A 44 -35.68 25.91 -4.07
N TRP A 45 -34.42 25.99 -3.63
CA TRP A 45 -33.20 26.20 -4.46
C TRP A 45 -33.11 27.56 -5.12
N GLU A 46 -33.85 28.54 -4.59
CA GLU A 46 -33.85 29.92 -5.10
C GLU A 46 -33.19 30.88 -4.09
N ALA A 47 -32.44 31.86 -4.63
CA ALA A 47 -31.92 32.98 -3.87
C ALA A 47 -33.06 33.93 -3.50
N ASN A 48 -33.61 33.81 -2.31
CA ASN A 48 -34.73 34.57 -1.80
C ASN A 48 -34.47 35.13 -0.41
N GLN A 49 -35.40 35.90 0.14
CA GLN A 49 -35.24 36.58 1.41
C GLN A 49 -35.00 35.63 2.59
N SER A 50 -35.54 34.40 2.56
CA SER A 50 -35.33 33.41 3.63
C SER A 50 -33.94 32.80 3.66
N GLY A 51 -33.24 32.80 2.52
CA GLY A 51 -31.87 32.35 2.37
C GLY A 51 -30.81 33.44 2.46
N LEU A 52 -31.21 34.73 2.54
CA LEU A 52 -30.26 35.85 2.60
C LEU A 52 -29.45 35.81 3.92
N MET A 53 -28.13 35.69 3.81
CA MET A 53 -27.24 35.55 4.95
C MET A 53 -26.94 36.88 5.63
N ASN A 54 -26.69 36.84 6.93
CA ASN A 54 -26.13 37.93 7.73
C ASN A 54 -24.64 38.06 7.48
N ARG A 55 -24.13 39.28 7.55
CA ARG A 55 -22.71 39.58 7.34
C ARG A 55 -22.03 39.93 8.65
N ASP A 56 -20.99 39.19 9.00
CA ASP A 56 -20.08 39.45 10.11
C ASP A 56 -18.71 39.88 9.56
N ALA A 57 -18.48 41.19 9.47
CA ALA A 57 -17.26 41.76 8.91
C ALA A 57 -16.39 42.37 9.98
N VAL A 58 -15.23 41.77 10.24
CA VAL A 58 -14.18 42.36 11.08
C VAL A 58 -13.32 43.34 10.28
N SER A 59 -13.06 43.03 9.02
CA SER A 59 -12.39 43.89 8.03
C SER A 59 -12.87 43.54 6.62
N ALA A 60 -12.38 44.25 5.58
CA ALA A 60 -12.67 43.89 4.19
C ALA A 60 -12.18 42.48 3.82
N ASP A 61 -11.06 42.07 4.40
CA ASP A 61 -10.41 40.77 4.16
C ASP A 61 -10.85 39.67 5.15
N SER A 62 -11.75 40.02 6.11
CA SER A 62 -12.22 39.09 7.14
C SER A 62 -13.73 39.20 7.27
N VAL A 63 -14.45 38.51 6.39
CA VAL A 63 -15.91 38.50 6.32
C VAL A 63 -16.44 37.09 6.35
N HIS A 64 -17.30 36.82 7.33
CA HIS A 64 -18.09 35.60 7.40
C HIS A 64 -19.55 35.89 7.11
N TRP A 65 -20.18 34.96 6.46
CA TRP A 65 -21.63 35.00 6.20
C TRP A 65 -22.28 33.88 6.99
N TRP A 66 -23.42 34.16 7.63
CA TRP A 66 -24.06 33.17 8.47
C TRP A 66 -25.60 33.27 8.41
N LEU A 67 -26.24 32.11 8.59
CA LEU A 67 -27.71 32.01 8.61
C LEU A 67 -28.15 30.88 9.53
N THR A 68 -29.03 31.15 10.49
CA THR A 68 -29.69 30.11 11.26
C THR A 68 -30.93 29.61 10.55
N LEU A 69 -30.95 28.31 10.24
CA LEU A 69 -32.11 27.62 9.71
C LEU A 69 -32.96 27.10 10.87
N GLY A 70 -34.25 27.16 10.75
CA GLY A 70 -35.22 26.62 11.71
C GLY A 70 -36.28 25.76 11.04
N GLY A 71 -36.96 24.92 11.83
CA GLY A 71 -38.01 24.03 11.34
C GLY A 71 -37.46 22.83 10.54
N LEU A 72 -36.20 22.45 10.77
CA LEU A 72 -35.59 21.26 10.19
C LEU A 72 -36.19 19.99 10.78
N GLY A 73 -36.36 18.94 9.97
CA GLY A 73 -36.74 17.61 10.45
C GLY A 73 -35.57 16.90 11.10
N PRO A 74 -35.61 16.58 12.42
CA PRO A 74 -34.52 15.84 13.07
C PRO A 74 -34.24 14.52 12.37
N GLY A 75 -32.96 14.25 12.04
CA GLY A 75 -32.53 13.07 11.29
C GLY A 75 -32.76 13.16 9.76
N GLN A 76 -33.39 14.23 9.28
CA GLN A 76 -33.58 14.42 7.85
C GLN A 76 -32.32 15.00 7.20
N GLN A 77 -31.90 14.39 6.10
CA GLN A 77 -30.83 14.93 5.23
C GLN A 77 -31.38 16.05 4.36
N ILE A 78 -30.75 17.21 4.39
CA ILE A 78 -31.15 18.41 3.67
C ILE A 78 -30.01 18.89 2.80
N GLY A 79 -30.27 18.99 1.48
CA GLY A 79 -29.31 19.51 0.51
C GLY A 79 -29.25 21.03 0.52
N TYR A 80 -28.06 21.60 0.42
CA TYR A 80 -27.84 23.05 0.35
C TYR A 80 -26.58 23.42 -0.43
N GLN A 81 -26.51 24.67 -0.82
CA GLN A 81 -25.36 25.35 -1.43
C GLN A 81 -25.32 26.81 -0.97
N TYR A 82 -24.23 27.48 -1.25
CA TYR A 82 -24.13 28.92 -1.17
C TYR A 82 -24.22 29.53 -2.57
N GLU A 83 -24.82 30.74 -2.68
CA GLU A 83 -24.88 31.50 -3.92
C GLU A 83 -24.44 32.95 -3.65
N THR A 84 -23.48 33.43 -4.45
CA THR A 84 -22.97 34.80 -4.38
C THR A 84 -23.81 35.78 -5.20
N GLU A 85 -23.57 37.09 -5.05
CA GLU A 85 -24.24 38.16 -5.80
C GLU A 85 -24.15 38.06 -7.32
N ASP A 86 -23.09 37.42 -7.82
CA ASP A 86 -22.83 37.16 -9.23
C ASP A 86 -23.38 35.82 -9.72
N GLY A 87 -24.13 35.12 -8.87
CA GLY A 87 -24.83 33.87 -9.21
C GLY A 87 -23.89 32.63 -9.19
N VAL A 88 -22.73 32.74 -8.62
CA VAL A 88 -21.83 31.58 -8.43
C VAL A 88 -22.39 30.69 -7.32
N ARG A 89 -22.74 29.45 -7.68
CA ARG A 89 -23.16 28.40 -6.72
C ARG A 89 -21.99 27.51 -6.37
N PHE A 90 -21.82 27.21 -5.09
CA PHE A 90 -20.78 26.32 -4.60
C PHE A 90 -21.22 25.58 -3.34
N ALA A 91 -20.67 24.39 -3.14
CA ALA A 91 -20.90 23.61 -1.92
C ALA A 91 -20.06 24.15 -0.76
N ASP A 92 -20.38 23.73 0.46
CA ASP A 92 -19.63 24.09 1.64
C ASP A 92 -18.29 23.33 1.70
N LEU A 93 -17.21 24.05 1.94
CA LEU A 93 -15.85 23.48 2.09
C LEU A 93 -15.77 22.47 3.25
N PHE A 94 -16.56 22.67 4.30
CA PHE A 94 -16.57 21.87 5.52
C PHE A 94 -17.67 20.79 5.53
N SER A 95 -18.28 20.52 4.37
CA SER A 95 -19.34 19.52 4.27
C SER A 95 -18.80 18.11 4.43
N GLU A 96 -19.47 17.30 5.25
CA GLU A 96 -19.15 15.91 5.54
C GLU A 96 -19.80 14.92 4.54
N LEU A 97 -20.73 15.40 3.73
CA LEU A 97 -21.37 14.64 2.65
C LEU A 97 -21.67 15.58 1.48
N ILE A 98 -21.17 15.22 0.31
CA ILE A 98 -21.36 15.96 -0.94
C ILE A 98 -22.14 15.09 -1.92
N LEU A 99 -23.12 15.67 -2.61
CA LEU A 99 -23.81 15.03 -3.73
C LEU A 99 -23.24 15.53 -5.05
N ASP A 100 -22.88 14.59 -5.93
CA ASP A 100 -22.37 14.89 -7.27
C ASP A 100 -23.43 14.62 -8.34
N PRO A 101 -23.74 15.59 -9.23
CA PRO A 101 -24.78 15.42 -10.25
C PRO A 101 -24.47 14.38 -11.32
N VAL A 102 -23.21 14.00 -11.48
CA VAL A 102 -22.74 13.13 -12.56
C VAL A 102 -22.45 11.72 -12.03
N HIS A 103 -21.70 11.61 -10.94
CA HIS A 103 -21.06 10.39 -10.52
C HIS A 103 -21.88 9.57 -9.50
N ASP A 104 -22.71 10.20 -8.67
CA ASP A 104 -23.52 9.52 -7.65
C ASP A 104 -24.45 8.43 -8.23
N ARG A 105 -24.92 8.62 -9.46
CA ARG A 105 -25.81 7.66 -10.15
C ARG A 105 -25.19 6.29 -10.39
N SER A 106 -23.87 6.23 -10.42
CA SER A 106 -23.12 4.97 -10.66
C SER A 106 -22.68 4.29 -9.37
N ILE A 107 -22.94 4.88 -8.20
CA ILE A 107 -22.67 4.26 -6.91
C ILE A 107 -23.73 3.19 -6.64
N PRO A 108 -23.33 1.91 -6.45
CA PRO A 108 -24.28 0.85 -6.16
C PRO A 108 -25.03 1.07 -4.84
N LEU A 109 -26.31 0.73 -4.81
CA LEU A 109 -27.08 0.76 -3.56
C LEU A 109 -26.56 -0.25 -2.52
N THR A 110 -25.79 -1.23 -2.93
CA THR A 110 -25.09 -2.17 -2.03
C THR A 110 -23.92 -1.48 -1.31
N THR A 111 -23.26 -0.55 -1.97
CA THR A 111 -22.14 0.22 -1.41
C THR A 111 -22.63 1.36 -0.52
N TYR A 112 -23.67 2.11 -0.97
CA TYR A 112 -24.25 3.20 -0.19
C TYR A 112 -25.81 3.14 -0.20
N PRO A 113 -26.42 2.32 0.65
CA PRO A 113 -27.86 2.04 0.60
C PRO A 113 -28.78 3.25 0.79
N GLN A 114 -28.33 4.25 1.55
CA GLN A 114 -29.13 5.42 1.93
C GLN A 114 -28.58 6.72 1.37
N LEU A 115 -27.80 6.67 0.28
CA LEU A 115 -27.30 7.89 -0.35
C LEU A 115 -28.47 8.77 -0.80
N LYS A 116 -28.47 10.02 -0.31
CA LYS A 116 -29.48 11.00 -0.72
C LYS A 116 -29.39 11.24 -2.22
N VAL A 117 -30.56 11.25 -2.88
CA VAL A 117 -30.64 11.51 -4.31
C VAL A 117 -30.31 12.98 -4.59
N TYR A 118 -29.42 13.22 -5.56
CA TYR A 118 -29.12 14.55 -6.03
C TYR A 118 -30.39 15.30 -6.50
N PRO A 119 -30.60 16.59 -6.18
CA PRO A 119 -31.82 17.35 -6.51
C PRO A 119 -31.85 17.79 -7.99
N TYR A 120 -31.95 16.86 -8.92
CA TYR A 120 -31.96 17.11 -10.37
C TYR A 120 -33.04 18.09 -10.79
N GLY A 121 -32.65 19.04 -11.64
CA GLY A 121 -33.58 20.10 -12.16
C GLY A 121 -33.77 21.27 -11.21
N SER A 122 -33.33 21.20 -9.97
CA SER A 122 -33.43 22.27 -8.96
C SER A 122 -32.15 23.08 -8.83
N THR A 123 -30.99 22.43 -9.00
CA THR A 123 -29.69 23.10 -8.93
C THR A 123 -28.66 22.45 -9.83
N GLN A 124 -27.42 22.97 -9.83
CA GLN A 124 -26.28 22.51 -10.58
C GLN A 124 -25.03 22.49 -9.67
N GLY A 125 -24.02 21.70 -10.06
CA GLY A 125 -22.77 21.55 -9.29
C GLY A 125 -22.92 20.71 -8.02
N PRO A 126 -21.86 20.50 -7.24
CA PRO A 126 -21.90 19.75 -6.00
C PRO A 126 -22.85 20.36 -4.98
N VAL A 127 -23.53 19.50 -4.23
CA VAL A 127 -24.50 19.89 -3.19
C VAL A 127 -24.04 19.35 -1.84
N SER A 128 -23.92 20.22 -0.87
CA SER A 128 -23.66 19.85 0.53
C SER A 128 -24.90 19.28 1.18
N VAL A 129 -24.72 18.34 2.10
CA VAL A 129 -25.82 17.77 2.89
C VAL A 129 -25.59 18.06 4.35
N LEU A 130 -26.59 18.59 5.03
CA LEU A 130 -26.66 18.67 6.48
C LEU A 130 -27.69 17.67 7.03
N GLN A 131 -27.47 17.17 8.23
CA GLN A 131 -28.39 16.30 8.94
C GLN A 131 -28.29 16.55 10.44
N THR A 132 -29.37 17.07 11.05
CA THR A 132 -29.44 17.26 12.50
C THR A 132 -29.72 15.93 13.19
N ASN A 133 -29.49 15.87 14.51
CA ASN A 133 -29.79 14.69 15.34
C ASN A 133 -29.11 13.40 14.84
N GLN A 134 -27.89 13.52 14.31
CA GLN A 134 -27.05 12.36 14.02
C GLN A 134 -26.64 11.69 15.33
N GLN A 135 -26.67 10.37 15.35
CA GLN A 135 -26.14 9.63 16.49
C GLN A 135 -24.61 9.47 16.32
N PRO A 136 -23.83 9.77 17.36
CA PRO A 136 -22.39 9.54 17.27
C PRO A 136 -22.10 8.04 17.11
N TYR A 137 -21.02 7.73 16.40
CA TYR A 137 -20.54 6.36 16.27
C TYR A 137 -20.07 5.84 17.66
N GLU A 138 -20.51 4.63 18.04
CA GLU A 138 -20.12 4.00 19.29
C GLU A 138 -18.81 3.20 19.09
N TRP A 139 -17.69 3.83 19.44
CA TRP A 139 -16.37 3.22 19.32
C TRP A 139 -16.19 2.08 20.33
N LYS A 140 -15.70 0.93 19.88
CA LYS A 140 -15.32 -0.19 20.74
C LYS A 140 -13.95 0.04 21.36
N VAL A 141 -12.99 0.53 20.55
CA VAL A 141 -11.63 0.86 20.98
C VAL A 141 -11.53 2.36 21.26
N ASN A 142 -11.26 2.71 22.52
CA ASN A 142 -11.13 4.11 22.91
C ASN A 142 -9.69 4.49 23.27
N ASP A 143 -8.86 3.54 23.63
CA ASP A 143 -7.49 3.75 24.14
C ASP A 143 -6.49 2.99 23.24
N PHE A 144 -6.54 3.22 21.92
CA PHE A 144 -5.55 2.66 21.00
C PHE A 144 -4.24 3.44 21.12
N SER A 145 -3.13 2.71 21.27
CA SER A 145 -1.78 3.27 21.21
C SER A 145 -1.12 2.80 19.93
N PRO A 146 -0.83 3.70 18.98
CA PRO A 146 -0.19 3.31 17.72
C PRO A 146 1.23 2.78 17.95
N PRO A 147 1.73 1.85 17.11
CA PRO A 147 3.09 1.33 17.18
C PRO A 147 4.16 2.44 17.11
N ALA A 148 5.31 2.24 17.76
CA ALA A 148 6.42 3.17 17.64
C ALA A 148 6.94 3.25 16.18
N PRO A 149 7.47 4.38 15.71
CA PRO A 149 7.93 4.53 14.33
C PRO A 149 8.90 3.43 13.86
N GLU A 150 9.81 2.98 14.73
CA GLU A 150 10.77 1.91 14.41
C GLU A 150 10.14 0.53 14.22
N GLU A 151 8.96 0.31 14.74
CA GLU A 151 8.23 -0.97 14.66
C GLU A 151 7.30 -1.04 13.45
N LEU A 152 7.03 0.09 12.77
CA LEU A 152 6.05 0.18 11.70
C LEU A 152 6.39 -0.75 10.53
N VAL A 153 5.40 -1.54 10.15
CA VAL A 153 5.29 -2.24 8.88
C VAL A 153 3.95 -1.84 8.27
N ILE A 154 4.03 -0.91 7.33
CA ILE A 154 2.89 -0.23 6.73
C ILE A 154 2.46 -0.97 5.47
N TYR A 155 1.17 -1.09 5.25
CA TYR A 155 0.58 -1.61 4.01
C TYR A 155 -0.15 -0.47 3.29
N GLU A 156 0.44 0.01 2.19
CA GLU A 156 -0.18 1.01 1.32
C GLU A 156 -1.27 0.35 0.47
N LEU A 157 -2.46 0.93 0.45
CA LEU A 157 -3.65 0.30 -0.11
C LEU A 157 -4.54 1.30 -0.86
N LEU A 158 -4.92 0.92 -2.10
CA LEU A 158 -5.97 1.57 -2.88
C LEU A 158 -7.23 0.71 -2.85
N VAL A 159 -8.28 1.16 -2.17
CA VAL A 159 -9.54 0.41 -1.99
C VAL A 159 -10.12 -0.06 -3.32
N ARG A 160 -10.10 0.80 -4.35
CA ARG A 160 -10.59 0.54 -5.71
C ARG A 160 -9.95 -0.69 -6.37
N ASP A 161 -8.65 -0.89 -6.18
CA ASP A 161 -7.86 -1.94 -6.86
C ASP A 161 -7.55 -3.13 -5.94
N PHE A 162 -8.11 -3.14 -4.72
CA PHE A 162 -7.91 -4.21 -3.75
C PHE A 162 -9.09 -5.18 -3.71
N LEU A 163 -10.33 -4.68 -3.86
CA LEU A 163 -11.55 -5.46 -3.78
C LEU A 163 -12.52 -5.12 -4.93
N HIS A 164 -13.29 -6.09 -5.37
CA HIS A 164 -14.29 -5.90 -6.42
C HIS A 164 -15.47 -5.02 -5.98
N GLU A 165 -15.83 -5.10 -4.71
CA GLU A 165 -16.94 -4.35 -4.11
C GLU A 165 -16.56 -2.89 -3.85
N HIS A 166 -15.28 -2.57 -3.75
CA HIS A 166 -14.71 -1.24 -3.50
C HIS A 166 -15.25 -0.57 -2.25
N ASP A 167 -15.69 -1.31 -1.24
CA ASP A 167 -16.34 -0.75 -0.07
C ASP A 167 -15.64 -1.05 1.26
N TRP A 168 -15.93 -0.19 2.26
CA TRP A 168 -15.36 -0.30 3.60
C TRP A 168 -15.73 -1.59 4.31
N THR A 169 -16.93 -2.13 4.03
CA THR A 169 -17.41 -3.35 4.70
C THR A 169 -16.59 -4.56 4.29
N THR A 170 -16.44 -4.78 3.00
CA THR A 170 -15.63 -5.89 2.48
C THR A 170 -14.14 -5.68 2.77
N LEU A 171 -13.66 -4.43 2.79
CA LEU A 171 -12.29 -4.14 3.21
C LEU A 171 -12.06 -4.52 4.69
N THR A 172 -13.02 -4.23 5.56
CA THR A 172 -12.94 -4.62 6.98
C THR A 172 -12.78 -6.13 7.15
N ASP A 173 -13.46 -6.93 6.32
CA ASP A 173 -13.36 -8.39 6.36
C ASP A 173 -11.97 -8.92 5.97
N THR A 174 -11.17 -8.12 5.25
CA THR A 174 -9.80 -8.51 4.85
C THR A 174 -8.72 -8.19 5.89
N LEU A 175 -9.02 -7.45 6.94
CA LEU A 175 -8.03 -7.02 7.93
C LEU A 175 -7.26 -8.17 8.59
N THR A 176 -7.90 -9.33 8.79
CA THR A 176 -7.22 -10.51 9.33
C THR A 176 -6.15 -11.08 8.40
N TYR A 177 -6.26 -10.86 7.09
CA TYR A 177 -5.21 -11.21 6.13
C TYR A 177 -3.96 -10.36 6.34
N LEU A 178 -4.13 -9.04 6.52
CA LEU A 178 -3.03 -8.11 6.80
C LEU A 178 -2.40 -8.38 8.16
N GLN A 179 -3.21 -8.64 9.20
CA GLN A 179 -2.71 -9.00 10.52
C GLN A 179 -1.85 -10.27 10.48
N ARG A 180 -2.27 -11.32 9.74
CA ARG A 180 -1.49 -12.56 9.58
C ARG A 180 -0.19 -12.34 8.82
N LEU A 181 -0.15 -11.39 7.90
CA LEU A 181 1.09 -10.98 7.23
C LEU A 181 2.08 -10.34 8.20
N GLY A 182 1.58 -9.74 9.29
CA GLY A 182 2.36 -9.01 10.29
C GLY A 182 2.31 -7.50 10.12
N ILE A 183 1.35 -6.99 9.33
CA ILE A 183 1.11 -5.55 9.17
C ILE A 183 0.60 -4.97 10.48
N ASN A 184 1.13 -3.81 10.88
CA ASN A 184 0.70 -3.08 12.06
C ASN A 184 0.28 -1.62 11.78
N ALA A 185 0.30 -1.21 10.50
CA ALA A 185 -0.30 0.05 10.05
C ALA A 185 -0.81 -0.09 8.62
N ILE A 186 -1.94 0.54 8.30
CA ILE A 186 -2.52 0.60 6.96
C ILE A 186 -2.47 2.05 6.51
N GLU A 187 -1.86 2.32 5.35
CA GLU A 187 -1.89 3.61 4.70
C GLU A 187 -2.90 3.56 3.55
N LEU A 188 -4.03 4.23 3.74
CA LEU A 188 -5.08 4.34 2.72
C LEU A 188 -4.71 5.46 1.75
N MET A 189 -4.61 5.14 0.45
CA MET A 189 -4.57 6.17 -0.59
C MET A 189 -5.77 7.10 -0.44
N PRO A 190 -5.75 8.34 -1.01
CA PRO A 190 -6.69 9.38 -0.64
C PRO A 190 -8.16 8.93 -0.67
N VAL A 191 -8.86 9.14 0.44
CA VAL A 191 -10.25 8.72 0.67
C VAL A 191 -11.21 9.89 0.85
N ALA A 192 -10.72 11.13 0.87
CA ALA A 192 -11.57 12.32 0.85
C ALA A 192 -12.17 12.50 -0.55
N GLU A 193 -13.38 13.05 -0.64
CA GLU A 193 -14.13 13.23 -1.90
C GLU A 193 -13.29 13.86 -3.00
N PHE A 194 -13.10 13.13 -4.08
CA PHE A 194 -12.25 13.47 -5.21
C PHE A 194 -13.04 13.54 -6.54
N GLY A 195 -12.37 13.91 -7.63
CA GLY A 195 -12.99 14.04 -8.96
C GLY A 195 -13.35 12.69 -9.58
N GLY A 196 -14.63 12.36 -9.65
CA GLY A 196 -15.17 11.12 -10.22
C GLY A 196 -15.02 9.92 -9.28
N ASN A 197 -15.60 8.77 -9.65
CA ASN A 197 -15.59 7.57 -8.82
C ASN A 197 -14.36 6.68 -9.05
N ILE A 198 -13.78 6.71 -10.25
CA ILE A 198 -12.67 5.84 -10.64
C ILE A 198 -11.39 6.68 -10.70
N ASN A 199 -10.74 6.86 -9.56
CA ASN A 199 -9.56 7.70 -9.40
C ASN A 199 -8.59 7.06 -8.38
N TRP A 200 -7.38 7.59 -8.31
CA TRP A 200 -6.44 7.31 -7.22
C TRP A 200 -6.69 8.18 -5.98
N GLY A 201 -7.50 9.26 -6.14
CA GLY A 201 -7.82 10.20 -5.08
C GLY A 201 -7.00 11.50 -5.07
N TYR A 202 -5.98 11.63 -5.93
CA TYR A 202 -5.11 12.83 -5.98
C TYR A 202 -5.74 14.02 -6.75
N GLN A 203 -7.06 14.05 -6.87
CA GLN A 203 -7.86 15.17 -7.38
C GLN A 203 -8.83 15.67 -6.30
N PRO A 204 -8.33 16.23 -5.17
CA PRO A 204 -9.16 16.53 -4.02
C PRO A 204 -10.13 17.69 -4.30
N ASN A 205 -11.39 17.51 -3.92
CA ASN A 205 -12.43 18.50 -4.07
C ASN A 205 -12.99 18.95 -2.71
N PHE A 206 -13.26 17.98 -1.79
CA PHE A 206 -13.85 18.24 -0.48
C PHE A 206 -13.11 17.43 0.59
N TYR A 207 -12.53 18.11 1.54
CA TYR A 207 -11.53 17.59 2.48
C TYR A 207 -12.12 17.00 3.78
N PHE A 208 -13.44 17.19 4.00
CA PHE A 208 -14.15 16.70 5.19
C PHE A 208 -15.13 15.57 4.88
N ALA A 209 -15.40 15.30 3.61
CA ALA A 209 -16.30 14.26 3.16
C ALA A 209 -15.51 13.00 2.76
N PRO A 210 -15.75 11.82 3.36
CA PRO A 210 -15.30 10.56 2.79
C PRO A 210 -15.91 10.33 1.40
N ASP A 211 -15.15 9.79 0.47
CA ASP A 211 -15.65 9.51 -0.87
C ASP A 211 -16.73 8.42 -0.83
N LYS A 212 -17.90 8.77 -1.38
CA LYS A 212 -19.09 7.92 -1.37
C LYS A 212 -18.95 6.63 -2.17
N TYR A 213 -18.01 6.58 -3.09
CA TYR A 213 -17.74 5.40 -3.89
C TYR A 213 -17.26 4.21 -3.04
N TYR A 214 -16.73 4.49 -1.87
CA TYR A 214 -16.28 3.47 -0.91
C TYR A 214 -17.34 3.19 0.19
N GLY A 215 -18.44 3.91 0.21
CA GLY A 215 -19.53 3.71 1.18
C GLY A 215 -19.67 4.85 2.19
N PRO A 216 -20.59 4.70 3.16
CA PRO A 216 -20.88 5.72 4.16
C PRO A 216 -19.74 5.90 5.18
N ALA A 217 -19.67 7.11 5.75
CA ALA A 217 -18.68 7.48 6.77
C ALA A 217 -18.68 6.55 7.99
N GLU A 218 -19.84 6.01 8.37
CA GLU A 218 -19.97 5.06 9.49
C GLU A 218 -19.22 3.76 9.23
N ASP A 219 -19.20 3.30 7.98
CA ASP A 219 -18.48 2.08 7.61
C ASP A 219 -16.96 2.30 7.62
N LEU A 220 -16.47 3.49 7.26
CA LEU A 220 -15.07 3.86 7.45
C LEU A 220 -14.69 3.91 8.94
N LYS A 221 -15.55 4.47 9.81
CA LYS A 221 -15.33 4.45 11.27
C LYS A 221 -15.25 3.01 11.79
N ARG A 222 -16.11 2.11 11.30
CA ARG A 222 -16.08 0.69 11.65
C ARG A 222 -14.78 0.01 11.16
N PHE A 223 -14.29 0.36 9.98
CA PHE A 223 -13.00 -0.11 9.47
C PHE A 223 -11.85 0.29 10.42
N VAL A 224 -11.78 1.58 10.80
CA VAL A 224 -10.74 2.07 11.73
C VAL A 224 -10.84 1.38 13.09
N ASP A 225 -12.05 1.28 13.65
CA ASP A 225 -12.31 0.63 14.95
C ASP A 225 -11.87 -0.84 14.94
N THR A 226 -12.15 -1.56 13.84
CA THR A 226 -11.73 -2.96 13.68
C THR A 226 -10.21 -3.09 13.46
N ALA A 227 -9.60 -2.16 12.73
CA ALA A 227 -8.14 -2.12 12.60
C ALA A 227 -7.46 -1.95 13.97
N HIS A 228 -7.97 -1.05 14.81
CA HIS A 228 -7.51 -0.86 16.17
C HIS A 228 -7.74 -2.11 17.06
N GLU A 229 -8.89 -2.79 16.94
CA GLU A 229 -9.13 -4.08 17.63
C GLU A 229 -8.05 -5.13 17.26
N LEU A 230 -7.53 -5.09 16.04
CA LEU A 230 -6.50 -5.99 15.54
C LEU A 230 -5.06 -5.49 15.76
N GLY A 231 -4.89 -4.33 16.41
CA GLY A 231 -3.58 -3.74 16.72
C GLY A 231 -2.92 -3.03 15.54
N MET A 232 -3.68 -2.62 14.53
CA MET A 232 -3.20 -1.90 13.35
C MET A 232 -3.62 -0.43 13.39
N ALA A 233 -2.65 0.47 13.20
CA ALA A 233 -2.89 1.89 13.00
C ALA A 233 -3.47 2.16 11.60
N VAL A 234 -4.22 3.26 11.45
CA VAL A 234 -4.76 3.72 10.16
C VAL A 234 -4.21 5.10 9.84
N ILE A 235 -3.56 5.20 8.69
CA ILE A 235 -2.93 6.41 8.16
C ILE A 235 -3.70 6.81 6.90
N LEU A 236 -4.04 8.08 6.75
CA LEU A 236 -4.65 8.58 5.52
C LEU A 236 -3.63 9.31 4.67
N ASP A 237 -3.60 8.99 3.39
CA ASP A 237 -2.93 9.82 2.40
C ASP A 237 -3.79 11.05 2.10
N VAL A 238 -3.24 12.25 2.26
CA VAL A 238 -3.94 13.51 2.13
C VAL A 238 -3.24 14.45 1.16
N VAL A 239 -4.04 15.09 0.32
CA VAL A 239 -3.57 15.94 -0.77
C VAL A 239 -3.83 17.40 -0.43
N TYR A 240 -2.86 18.04 0.21
CA TYR A 240 -2.96 19.46 0.62
C TYR A 240 -2.00 20.39 -0.13
N ASN A 241 -1.28 19.86 -1.12
CA ASN A 241 -0.46 20.68 -2.01
C ASN A 241 -1.31 21.47 -3.00
N HIS A 242 -2.43 20.91 -3.47
CA HIS A 242 -3.27 21.46 -4.51
C HIS A 242 -4.75 21.13 -4.29
N ALA A 243 -5.61 21.81 -5.04
CA ALA A 243 -7.04 21.52 -5.15
C ALA A 243 -7.45 21.45 -6.61
N ASP A 244 -8.54 20.72 -6.91
CA ASP A 244 -9.13 20.66 -8.25
C ASP A 244 -10.56 21.25 -8.25
N ILE A 245 -11.10 21.52 -9.45
CA ILE A 245 -12.51 21.90 -9.63
C ILE A 245 -13.36 20.62 -9.44
N PRO A 246 -14.48 20.65 -8.68
CA PRO A 246 -15.21 21.86 -8.24
C PRO A 246 -14.99 22.28 -6.78
N SER A 247 -13.79 22.13 -6.23
CA SER A 247 -13.53 22.61 -4.87
C SER A 247 -14.00 24.05 -4.65
N PRO A 248 -14.64 24.36 -3.51
CA PRO A 248 -15.02 25.73 -3.15
C PRO A 248 -13.86 26.72 -3.14
N LEU A 249 -12.65 26.26 -2.84
CA LEU A 249 -11.41 27.08 -2.87
C LEU A 249 -11.15 27.69 -4.25
N ILE A 250 -11.57 27.02 -5.29
CA ILE A 250 -11.44 27.48 -6.67
C ILE A 250 -12.73 28.15 -7.16
N THR A 251 -13.88 27.50 -6.89
CA THR A 251 -15.16 27.92 -7.45
C THR A 251 -15.59 29.31 -6.99
N LEU A 252 -15.35 29.65 -5.72
CA LEU A 252 -15.83 30.92 -5.12
C LEU A 252 -15.19 32.17 -5.74
N TYR A 253 -13.89 32.13 -6.07
CA TYR A 253 -13.17 33.28 -6.66
C TYR A 253 -12.67 33.01 -8.08
N GLY A 254 -12.85 31.80 -8.57
CA GLY A 254 -12.35 31.37 -9.88
C GLY A 254 -10.86 31.03 -9.89
N ALA A 255 -10.44 30.42 -10.98
CA ALA A 255 -9.05 29.99 -11.22
C ALA A 255 -8.17 31.13 -11.76
N LYS A 256 -8.30 32.34 -11.23
CA LYS A 256 -7.58 33.54 -11.68
C LYS A 256 -7.26 34.48 -10.51
N ASP A 257 -6.26 35.32 -10.68
CA ASP A 257 -5.92 36.39 -9.73
C ASP A 257 -7.01 37.51 -9.72
N PRO A 258 -7.48 37.98 -8.55
CA PRO A 258 -7.06 37.53 -7.21
C PRO A 258 -7.94 36.40 -6.67
N ASN A 259 -7.33 35.23 -6.40
CA ASN A 259 -7.89 34.23 -5.52
C ASN A 259 -6.93 34.09 -4.33
N PRO A 260 -7.30 34.37 -3.07
CA PRO A 260 -6.40 34.42 -1.95
C PRO A 260 -5.82 33.05 -1.56
N TRP A 261 -6.51 31.97 -1.92
CA TRP A 261 -6.19 30.63 -1.44
C TRP A 261 -5.33 29.80 -2.39
N ILE A 262 -5.12 30.29 -3.61
CA ILE A 262 -4.29 29.62 -4.62
C ILE A 262 -3.19 30.54 -5.15
N ASN A 263 -2.05 29.95 -5.51
CA ASN A 263 -0.97 30.66 -6.17
C ASN A 263 -1.14 30.66 -7.68
N ILE A 264 -1.21 31.86 -8.27
CA ILE A 264 -1.35 32.06 -9.71
C ILE A 264 -0.25 33.02 -10.19
N PRO A 265 0.73 32.55 -10.95
CA PRO A 265 1.02 31.14 -11.27
C PRO A 265 1.52 30.36 -10.05
N ALA A 266 1.50 29.02 -10.16
CA ALA A 266 2.06 28.13 -9.13
C ALA A 266 3.51 28.48 -8.77
N ARG A 267 3.89 28.20 -7.51
CA ARG A 267 5.20 28.60 -6.95
C ARG A 267 6.34 27.63 -7.29
N HIS A 268 6.02 26.42 -7.80
CA HIS A 268 7.00 25.36 -8.05
C HIS A 268 6.79 24.68 -9.40
N PRO A 269 7.82 23.96 -9.93
CA PRO A 269 7.77 23.42 -11.29
C PRO A 269 6.84 22.21 -11.45
N TYR A 270 6.56 21.46 -10.39
CA TYR A 270 5.63 20.33 -10.39
C TYR A 270 4.22 20.80 -10.06
N ASN A 271 3.62 21.56 -10.99
CA ASN A 271 2.28 22.08 -10.83
C ASN A 271 1.24 21.09 -11.36
N VAL A 272 0.47 20.51 -10.43
CA VAL A 272 -0.73 19.72 -10.71
C VAL A 272 -1.93 20.53 -10.21
N PHE A 273 -2.96 20.68 -11.01
CA PHE A 273 -4.17 21.44 -10.67
C PHE A 273 -3.87 22.87 -10.15
N PHE A 274 -4.40 23.27 -8.99
CA PHE A 274 -4.28 24.63 -8.44
C PHE A 274 -3.46 24.60 -7.15
N ASP A 275 -2.25 25.14 -7.20
CA ASP A 275 -1.30 25.24 -6.10
C ASP A 275 -1.85 26.08 -4.95
N LEU A 276 -1.92 25.51 -3.73
CA LEU A 276 -2.50 26.18 -2.56
C LEU A 276 -1.53 27.19 -1.94
N ASN A 277 -2.08 28.33 -1.50
CA ASN A 277 -1.32 29.35 -0.78
C ASN A 277 -1.24 29.03 0.72
N HIS A 278 -0.21 28.29 1.14
CA HIS A 278 0.00 27.90 2.54
C HIS A 278 0.39 29.04 3.48
N GLU A 279 0.71 30.23 2.98
CA GLU A 279 0.94 31.42 3.82
C GLU A 279 -0.36 32.15 4.17
N ASP A 280 -1.45 31.88 3.44
CA ASP A 280 -2.75 32.44 3.77
C ASP A 280 -3.31 31.85 5.08
N LEU A 281 -3.81 32.73 5.97
CA LEU A 281 -4.29 32.33 7.29
C LEU A 281 -5.55 31.48 7.24
N TYR A 282 -6.42 31.69 6.23
CA TYR A 282 -7.60 30.88 6.08
C TYR A 282 -7.27 29.48 5.53
N THR A 283 -6.30 29.39 4.61
CA THR A 283 -5.76 28.10 4.17
C THR A 283 -5.20 27.31 5.36
N GLN A 284 -4.44 27.95 6.24
CA GLN A 284 -3.94 27.29 7.45
C GLN A 284 -5.09 26.88 8.40
N TYR A 285 -6.10 27.71 8.56
CA TYR A 285 -7.25 27.44 9.41
C TYR A 285 -8.06 26.21 8.95
N TRP A 286 -8.40 26.12 7.65
CA TRP A 286 -9.19 24.98 7.20
C TRP A 286 -8.38 23.69 7.16
N LEU A 287 -7.06 23.75 6.88
CA LEU A 287 -6.16 22.59 6.97
C LEU A 287 -6.05 22.07 8.42
N ASP A 288 -5.89 22.98 9.39
CA ASP A 288 -5.86 22.59 10.80
C ASP A 288 -7.17 21.90 11.22
N ARG A 289 -8.30 22.42 10.73
CA ARG A 289 -9.61 21.80 10.99
C ARG A 289 -9.79 20.45 10.28
N ALA A 290 -9.32 20.32 9.05
CA ALA A 290 -9.37 19.04 8.32
C ALA A 290 -8.57 17.97 9.05
N ASN A 291 -7.32 18.28 9.45
CA ASN A 291 -6.51 17.36 10.25
C ASN A 291 -7.18 16.99 11.58
N ALA A 292 -7.69 17.99 12.31
CA ALA A 292 -8.38 17.73 13.58
C ALA A 292 -9.64 16.86 13.39
N TYR A 293 -10.43 17.12 12.33
CA TYR A 293 -11.63 16.35 12.01
C TYR A 293 -11.33 14.86 11.80
N TRP A 294 -10.37 14.53 10.96
CA TRP A 294 -10.01 13.14 10.72
C TRP A 294 -9.42 12.46 11.95
N LEU A 295 -8.59 13.17 12.73
CA LEU A 295 -8.01 12.65 13.97
C LEU A 295 -9.05 12.41 15.07
N THR A 296 -10.11 13.23 15.16
CA THR A 296 -11.09 13.14 16.26
C THR A 296 -12.34 12.38 15.86
N GLU A 297 -12.88 12.63 14.67
CA GLU A 297 -14.14 12.04 14.22
C GLU A 297 -13.96 10.62 13.68
N PHE A 298 -12.85 10.36 13.00
CA PHE A 298 -12.51 9.04 12.45
C PHE A 298 -11.45 8.30 13.26
N LYS A 299 -10.85 8.96 14.25
CA LYS A 299 -9.77 8.40 15.07
C LYS A 299 -8.63 7.77 14.26
N VAL A 300 -8.30 8.37 13.10
CA VAL A 300 -7.11 7.93 12.36
C VAL A 300 -5.84 8.29 13.12
N ASP A 301 -4.78 7.53 12.91
CA ASP A 301 -3.54 7.64 13.69
C ASP A 301 -2.52 8.60 13.07
N GLY A 302 -2.81 9.16 11.93
CA GLY A 302 -1.95 10.13 11.27
C GLY A 302 -2.17 10.24 9.78
N PHE A 303 -1.25 10.95 9.12
CA PHE A 303 -1.35 11.26 7.71
C PHE A 303 -0.03 11.09 6.97
N ARG A 304 -0.14 10.66 5.71
CA ARG A 304 0.89 10.85 4.69
C ARG A 304 0.49 12.07 3.85
N PHE A 305 1.34 13.08 3.81
CA PHE A 305 1.11 14.31 3.05
C PHE A 305 1.71 14.18 1.65
N ASP A 306 0.82 14.09 0.67
CA ASP A 306 1.18 14.10 -0.75
C ASP A 306 1.94 15.37 -1.11
N LEU A 307 3.03 15.22 -1.84
CA LEU A 307 3.83 16.33 -2.37
C LEU A 307 4.06 17.47 -1.35
N SER A 308 4.39 17.14 -0.10
CA SER A 308 4.63 18.14 0.97
C SER A 308 5.73 19.15 0.64
N LYS A 309 6.62 18.80 -0.30
CA LYS A 309 7.60 19.71 -0.89
C LYS A 309 6.95 20.89 -1.61
N GLY A 310 5.73 20.74 -2.10
CA GLY A 310 4.95 21.78 -2.76
C GLY A 310 4.40 22.85 -1.82
N PHE A 311 4.46 22.66 -0.49
CA PHE A 311 4.04 23.70 0.47
C PHE A 311 4.91 24.96 0.42
N THR A 312 5.91 25.00 -0.46
CA THR A 312 6.76 26.17 -0.68
C THR A 312 5.95 27.36 -1.17
N GLN A 313 6.20 28.53 -0.60
CA GLN A 313 5.67 29.80 -1.08
C GLN A 313 6.77 30.66 -1.76
N ARG A 314 7.99 30.18 -1.72
CA ARG A 314 9.08 30.72 -2.50
C ARG A 314 8.87 30.40 -3.97
N ASN A 315 8.68 31.44 -4.80
CA ASN A 315 8.54 31.25 -6.23
C ASN A 315 9.82 30.73 -6.87
N THR A 316 9.84 29.47 -7.27
CA THR A 316 10.93 28.82 -8.01
C THR A 316 10.61 28.68 -9.49
N GLY A 317 9.39 29.00 -9.92
CA GLY A 317 8.93 28.88 -11.31
C GLY A 317 9.20 27.47 -11.86
N SER A 318 9.93 27.38 -12.96
CA SER A 318 10.30 26.10 -13.60
C SER A 318 11.68 25.55 -13.16
N ASP A 319 12.33 26.16 -12.17
CA ASP A 319 13.66 25.76 -11.71
C ASP A 319 13.59 24.66 -10.64
N TRP A 320 13.73 23.40 -11.07
CA TRP A 320 13.75 22.22 -10.21
C TRP A 320 14.87 22.26 -9.17
N ALA A 321 16.07 22.74 -9.58
CA ALA A 321 17.21 22.80 -8.68
C ALA A 321 17.02 23.87 -7.58
N ALA A 322 16.29 24.96 -7.87
CA ALA A 322 15.91 25.93 -6.87
C ALA A 322 14.87 25.39 -5.90
N TRP A 323 13.93 24.58 -6.38
CA TRP A 323 12.90 23.93 -5.57
C TRP A 323 13.46 22.85 -4.65
N ASP A 324 14.52 22.13 -5.09
CA ASP A 324 15.21 21.10 -4.29
C ASP A 324 16.03 21.67 -3.14
N ARG A 325 16.37 22.97 -3.17
CA ARG A 325 17.14 23.56 -2.10
C ARG A 325 16.33 23.73 -0.82
N TYR A 326 17.06 23.76 0.31
CA TYR A 326 16.49 24.05 1.61
C TYR A 326 15.63 25.32 1.59
N ASP A 327 14.39 25.22 2.06
CA ASP A 327 13.42 26.32 2.15
C ASP A 327 12.89 26.48 3.58
N ALA A 328 13.44 27.49 4.29
CA ALA A 328 13.06 27.77 5.67
C ALA A 328 11.56 28.19 5.82
N SER A 329 10.93 28.75 4.77
CA SER A 329 9.52 29.11 4.82
C SER A 329 8.63 27.86 4.78
N ARG A 330 8.94 26.91 3.92
CA ARG A 330 8.29 25.61 3.84
C ARG A 330 8.44 24.82 5.14
N VAL A 331 9.65 24.72 5.67
CA VAL A 331 9.92 24.07 6.97
C VAL A 331 9.07 24.70 8.08
N ARG A 332 8.98 26.03 8.14
CA ARG A 332 8.15 26.71 9.14
C ARG A 332 6.67 26.37 9.01
N LEU A 333 6.14 26.33 7.79
CA LEU A 333 4.73 25.99 7.52
C LEU A 333 4.40 24.55 7.94
N ILE A 334 5.27 23.60 7.60
CA ILE A 334 5.10 22.19 7.97
C ILE A 334 5.18 22.03 9.50
N LYS A 335 6.16 22.64 10.16
CA LYS A 335 6.28 22.60 11.63
C LYS A 335 5.05 23.18 12.32
N ARG A 336 4.55 24.34 11.84
CA ARG A 336 3.32 24.94 12.36
C ARG A 336 2.13 23.98 12.26
N MET A 337 1.98 23.31 11.12
CA MET A 337 0.92 22.32 10.91
C MET A 337 1.09 21.16 11.88
N ALA A 338 2.30 20.65 12.04
CA ALA A 338 2.61 19.58 12.98
C ALA A 338 2.26 19.95 14.42
N ASP A 339 2.60 21.15 14.88
CA ASP A 339 2.25 21.64 16.21
C ASP A 339 0.73 21.61 16.45
N ARG A 340 -0.06 21.98 15.43
CA ARG A 340 -1.52 21.93 15.51
C ARG A 340 -2.05 20.50 15.58
N MET A 341 -1.50 19.61 14.79
CA MET A 341 -1.88 18.19 14.82
C MET A 341 -1.56 17.56 16.18
N TRP A 342 -0.34 17.74 16.68
CA TRP A 342 0.08 17.20 17.97
C TRP A 342 -0.63 17.86 19.17
N SER A 343 -1.19 19.06 19.00
CA SER A 343 -2.08 19.64 20.01
C SER A 343 -3.44 18.94 20.09
N VAL A 344 -3.86 18.22 19.05
CA VAL A 344 -5.08 17.42 18.99
C VAL A 344 -4.80 15.96 19.41
N ASN A 345 -3.80 15.35 18.79
CA ASN A 345 -3.33 14.01 19.12
C ASN A 345 -1.80 14.00 19.16
N PRO A 346 -1.16 13.94 20.34
CA PRO A 346 0.30 14.01 20.49
C PRO A 346 1.03 12.82 19.86
N ASP A 347 0.36 11.70 19.61
CA ASP A 347 0.94 10.48 19.03
C ASP A 347 0.71 10.39 17.51
N ALA A 348 0.06 11.40 16.90
CA ALA A 348 -0.28 11.36 15.49
C ALA A 348 0.96 11.28 14.59
N TYR A 349 0.95 10.31 13.67
CA TYR A 349 1.98 10.21 12.63
C TYR A 349 1.87 11.36 11.64
N ILE A 350 3.03 11.92 11.28
CA ILE A 350 3.20 12.91 10.21
C ILE A 350 4.23 12.35 9.25
N ILE A 351 3.76 11.89 8.10
CA ILE A 351 4.58 11.27 7.06
C ILE A 351 4.62 12.21 5.86
N LEU A 352 5.81 12.54 5.40
CA LEU A 352 6.00 13.53 4.34
C LEU A 352 6.54 12.87 3.07
N GLU A 353 5.81 13.01 1.98
CA GLU A 353 6.38 12.83 0.66
C GLU A 353 7.14 14.12 0.29
N HIS A 354 8.45 14.15 0.58
CA HIS A 354 9.18 15.43 0.61
C HIS A 354 10.30 15.53 -0.44
N TRP A 355 11.17 14.54 -0.52
CA TRP A 355 12.27 14.43 -1.49
C TRP A 355 13.04 15.72 -1.72
N THR A 356 13.46 16.34 -0.62
CA THR A 356 14.28 17.55 -0.63
C THR A 356 15.72 17.27 -0.23
N HIS A 357 16.47 18.33 0.05
CA HIS A 357 17.82 18.23 0.57
C HIS A 357 17.82 17.56 1.96
N ASP A 358 18.72 16.60 2.18
CA ASP A 358 18.82 15.81 3.42
C ASP A 358 18.78 16.63 4.73
N ARG A 359 19.34 17.85 4.70
CA ARG A 359 19.27 18.77 5.85
C ARG A 359 17.83 19.16 6.20
N GLU A 360 17.00 19.39 5.20
CA GLU A 360 15.61 19.79 5.41
C GLU A 360 14.77 18.62 5.93
N GLU A 361 14.91 17.46 5.30
CA GLU A 361 14.24 16.23 5.74
C GLU A 361 14.64 15.88 7.19
N ARG A 362 15.93 15.98 7.54
CA ARG A 362 16.40 15.74 8.90
C ARG A 362 15.80 16.72 9.90
N GLU A 363 15.79 18.02 9.57
CA GLU A 363 15.24 19.06 10.46
C GLU A 363 13.75 18.83 10.76
N LEU A 364 12.99 18.33 9.78
CA LEU A 364 11.60 17.93 9.96
C LEU A 364 11.47 16.64 10.78
N ALA A 365 12.30 15.65 10.49
CA ALA A 365 12.30 14.37 11.18
C ALA A 365 12.65 14.48 12.68
N GLU A 366 13.58 15.37 13.02
CA GLU A 366 14.02 15.61 14.41
C GLU A 366 13.14 16.64 15.15
N TYR A 367 12.17 17.28 14.48
CA TYR A 367 11.35 18.33 15.09
C TYR A 367 10.45 17.79 16.19
N GLY A 368 10.51 18.43 17.36
CA GLY A 368 9.68 18.09 18.53
C GLY A 368 10.14 16.89 19.35
N THR A 369 11.12 16.11 18.86
CA THR A 369 11.57 14.89 19.55
C THR A 369 12.29 15.16 20.88
N ASP A 370 12.93 16.31 21.04
CA ASP A 370 13.51 16.81 22.29
C ASP A 370 12.45 17.21 23.32
N GLN A 371 11.20 17.40 22.88
CA GLN A 371 10.03 17.71 23.71
C GLN A 371 9.16 16.47 23.99
N GLY A 372 9.61 15.29 23.53
CA GLY A 372 8.88 14.03 23.69
C GLY A 372 7.78 13.79 22.65
N LEU A 373 7.74 14.59 21.55
CA LEU A 373 6.85 14.34 20.42
C LEU A 373 7.46 13.30 19.47
N PRO A 374 6.66 12.62 18.67
CA PRO A 374 7.14 11.51 17.83
C PRO A 374 8.12 11.95 16.72
N GLY A 375 8.12 13.24 16.33
CA GLY A 375 8.83 13.72 15.14
C GLY A 375 8.06 13.40 13.87
N MET A 376 8.59 13.82 12.69
CA MET A 376 7.99 13.52 11.41
C MET A 376 8.75 12.40 10.72
N MET A 377 8.10 11.64 9.88
CA MET A 377 8.74 10.62 9.03
C MET A 377 8.76 11.08 7.58
N VAL A 378 9.74 10.61 6.81
CA VAL A 378 9.84 10.92 5.37
C VAL A 378 9.85 9.64 4.54
N TRP A 379 9.21 9.68 3.39
CA TRP A 379 9.28 8.61 2.40
C TRP A 379 10.68 8.48 1.79
N SER A 380 11.14 7.26 1.58
CA SER A 380 12.41 6.93 0.95
C SER A 380 12.23 5.89 -0.14
N ASN A 381 12.17 6.36 -1.38
CA ASN A 381 12.12 5.51 -2.55
C ASN A 381 13.46 4.79 -2.74
N VAL A 382 13.44 3.46 -2.64
CA VAL A 382 14.57 2.57 -2.94
C VAL A 382 14.23 1.52 -4.01
N THR A 383 13.14 1.73 -4.73
CA THR A 383 12.62 0.82 -5.76
C THR A 383 13.65 0.54 -6.84
N HIS A 384 14.32 1.58 -7.36
CA HIS A 384 15.33 1.40 -8.41
C HIS A 384 16.46 0.46 -7.95
N GLN A 385 16.99 0.66 -6.75
CA GLN A 385 18.11 -0.14 -6.24
C GLN A 385 17.70 -1.60 -5.97
N PHE A 386 16.50 -1.81 -5.44
CA PHE A 386 15.98 -3.18 -5.27
C PHE A 386 15.66 -3.82 -6.62
N ALA A 387 15.08 -3.09 -7.57
CA ALA A 387 14.81 -3.58 -8.92
C ALA A 387 16.10 -4.05 -9.62
N GLU A 388 17.16 -3.24 -9.60
CA GLU A 388 18.47 -3.63 -10.15
C GLU A 388 19.03 -4.88 -9.46
N ALA A 389 18.95 -4.94 -8.13
CA ALA A 389 19.40 -6.08 -7.35
C ALA A 389 18.63 -7.36 -7.71
N VAL A 390 17.29 -7.32 -7.67
CA VAL A 390 16.46 -8.51 -7.96
C VAL A 390 16.50 -8.92 -9.43
N MET A 391 16.70 -7.99 -10.37
CA MET A 391 16.93 -8.30 -11.77
C MET A 391 18.31 -8.91 -12.06
N GLY A 392 19.25 -8.90 -11.09
CA GLY A 392 20.59 -9.46 -11.28
C GLY A 392 21.64 -8.47 -11.78
N TYR A 393 21.31 -7.17 -11.88
CA TYR A 393 22.22 -6.12 -12.37
C TYR A 393 23.01 -5.51 -11.21
N ASN A 394 24.03 -6.22 -10.73
CA ASN A 394 24.79 -5.88 -9.53
C ASN A 394 26.15 -5.24 -9.79
N SER A 395 26.40 -4.71 -10.99
CA SER A 395 27.62 -3.99 -11.32
C SER A 395 27.56 -2.53 -10.82
N GLY A 396 28.68 -2.02 -10.34
CA GLY A 396 28.74 -0.65 -9.82
C GLY A 396 27.92 -0.47 -8.51
N ASN A 397 27.24 0.68 -8.40
CA ASN A 397 26.49 1.06 -7.21
C ASN A 397 24.96 1.07 -7.41
N ASN A 398 24.47 0.70 -8.58
CA ASN A 398 23.05 0.82 -8.95
C ASN A 398 22.14 -0.05 -8.07
N SER A 399 22.63 -1.21 -7.64
CA SER A 399 21.89 -2.13 -6.76
C SER A 399 22.21 -1.95 -5.27
N ASN A 400 22.80 -0.82 -4.88
CA ASN A 400 23.11 -0.51 -3.50
C ASN A 400 21.91 0.17 -2.82
N PHE A 401 21.14 -0.61 -2.09
CA PHE A 401 19.96 -0.14 -1.35
C PHE A 401 20.25 0.30 0.10
N SER A 402 21.47 0.78 0.41
CA SER A 402 21.82 1.24 1.76
C SER A 402 20.93 2.37 2.27
N ARG A 403 20.32 3.17 1.38
CA ARG A 403 19.34 4.20 1.76
C ARG A 403 18.05 3.65 2.39
N THR A 404 17.84 2.33 2.39
CA THR A 404 16.79 1.66 3.16
C THR A 404 16.97 1.88 4.67
N TYR A 405 18.21 2.07 5.11
CA TYR A 405 18.55 2.31 6.51
C TYR A 405 18.79 3.79 6.76
N TYR A 406 18.12 4.36 7.75
CA TYR A 406 18.22 5.78 8.11
C TYR A 406 19.61 6.22 8.53
N GLY A 407 20.43 5.31 9.09
CA GLY A 407 21.80 5.59 9.57
C GLY A 407 22.88 5.56 8.49
N ASP A 408 22.57 5.23 7.24
CA ASP A 408 23.53 5.07 6.13
C ASP A 408 23.11 5.84 4.88
N GLY A 409 23.77 5.59 3.78
CA GLY A 409 23.46 6.16 2.47
C GLY A 409 23.63 7.67 2.37
N GLY A 410 24.44 8.26 3.24
CA GLY A 410 24.69 9.70 3.28
C GLY A 410 23.77 10.47 4.23
N ARG A 411 22.66 9.88 4.68
CA ARG A 411 21.75 10.51 5.67
C ARG A 411 22.39 10.60 7.04
N ARG A 412 22.87 9.49 7.60
CA ARG A 412 23.45 9.40 8.96
C ARG A 412 22.53 9.97 10.03
N TRP A 413 21.23 9.66 9.93
CA TRP A 413 20.24 10.09 10.91
C TRP A 413 20.35 9.24 12.19
N ARG A 414 19.90 9.78 13.29
CA ARG A 414 19.85 9.07 14.58
C ARG A 414 18.50 8.43 14.83
N LEU A 415 17.44 8.98 14.24
CA LEU A 415 16.06 8.55 14.43
C LEU A 415 15.60 7.69 13.26
N PRO A 416 14.76 6.67 13.50
CA PRO A 416 14.28 5.74 12.48
C PRO A 416 13.12 6.33 11.64
N HIS A 417 13.20 7.60 11.28
CA HIS A 417 12.12 8.36 10.66
C HIS A 417 12.17 8.35 9.13
N VAL A 418 12.64 7.24 8.56
CA VAL A 418 12.71 7.02 7.11
C VAL A 418 11.85 5.82 6.75
N ILE A 419 10.67 6.07 6.19
CA ILE A 419 9.79 5.02 5.65
C ILE A 419 10.34 4.61 4.29
N SER A 420 10.99 3.46 4.26
CA SER A 420 11.53 2.92 3.02
C SER A 420 10.53 1.95 2.37
N TYR A 421 10.49 1.98 1.04
CA TYR A 421 9.66 1.05 0.25
C TYR A 421 10.41 0.56 -0.99
N MET A 422 10.15 -0.71 -1.34
CA MET A 422 10.64 -1.33 -2.57
C MET A 422 9.69 -1.08 -3.74
N GLU A 423 8.42 -0.84 -3.43
CA GLU A 423 7.31 -0.61 -4.35
C GLU A 423 6.33 0.36 -3.70
N SER A 424 5.63 1.17 -4.50
CA SER A 424 4.51 2.01 -4.11
C SER A 424 3.53 2.13 -5.28
N HIS A 425 2.41 2.85 -5.09
CA HIS A 425 1.48 3.14 -6.17
C HIS A 425 2.12 3.90 -7.34
N ASP A 426 3.21 4.62 -7.10
CA ASP A 426 3.92 5.43 -8.10
C ASP A 426 5.01 4.67 -8.86
N GLU A 427 5.44 3.52 -8.37
CA GLU A 427 6.59 2.81 -8.87
C GLU A 427 6.19 1.50 -9.59
N GLN A 428 7.01 1.09 -10.57
CA GLN A 428 6.78 -0.19 -11.24
C GLN A 428 7.13 -1.36 -10.33
N TRP A 429 6.28 -2.38 -10.37
CA TRP A 429 6.43 -3.62 -9.61
C TRP A 429 7.78 -4.32 -9.86
N LEU A 430 8.40 -4.82 -8.81
CA LEU A 430 9.63 -5.63 -8.90
C LEU A 430 9.39 -6.90 -9.72
N MET A 431 8.23 -7.53 -9.56
CA MET A 431 7.85 -8.71 -10.34
C MET A 431 7.82 -8.37 -11.84
N TYR A 432 7.24 -7.23 -12.24
CA TYR A 432 7.25 -6.80 -13.64
C TYR A 432 8.67 -6.61 -14.16
N LYS A 433 9.51 -5.88 -13.40
CA LYS A 433 10.91 -5.65 -13.78
C LYS A 433 11.67 -6.96 -13.96
N MET A 434 11.53 -7.91 -13.04
CA MET A 434 12.18 -9.22 -13.14
C MET A 434 11.68 -10.04 -14.32
N ARG A 435 10.37 -10.13 -14.53
CA ARG A 435 9.78 -10.93 -15.60
C ARG A 435 10.10 -10.36 -16.99
N GLN A 436 10.15 -9.05 -17.12
CA GLN A 436 10.42 -8.37 -18.38
C GLN A 436 11.90 -8.22 -18.66
N TYR A 437 12.71 -7.86 -17.68
CA TYR A 437 14.10 -7.44 -17.87
C TYR A 437 15.12 -8.26 -17.09
N GLY A 438 14.71 -9.24 -16.28
CA GLY A 438 15.60 -10.02 -15.45
C GLY A 438 16.74 -10.69 -16.24
N ALA A 439 17.91 -10.71 -15.62
CA ALA A 439 19.10 -11.35 -16.18
C ALA A 439 19.01 -12.89 -16.11
N CYS A 440 19.85 -13.55 -16.88
CA CYS A 440 20.02 -15.02 -16.84
C CYS A 440 21.48 -15.41 -16.95
N GLU A 441 21.80 -16.63 -16.54
CA GLU A 441 23.09 -17.24 -16.84
C GLU A 441 23.21 -17.39 -18.36
N ARG A 442 24.26 -16.83 -18.95
CA ARG A 442 24.50 -16.95 -20.40
C ARG A 442 24.97 -18.35 -20.75
N SER A 443 24.34 -18.94 -21.75
CA SER A 443 24.82 -20.20 -22.30
C SER A 443 26.24 -20.04 -22.87
N PRO A 444 27.14 -20.99 -22.65
CA PRO A 444 28.46 -21.01 -23.27
C PRO A 444 28.42 -20.98 -24.85
N SER A 445 27.28 -21.37 -25.41
CA SER A 445 27.05 -21.40 -26.87
C SER A 445 26.55 -20.09 -27.47
N GLY A 446 26.34 -19.02 -26.67
CA GLY A 446 26.04 -17.68 -27.16
C GLY A 446 24.57 -17.44 -27.59
N GLY A 447 23.65 -18.37 -27.34
CA GLY A 447 22.21 -18.16 -27.56
C GLY A 447 21.57 -17.25 -26.52
N ASP A 448 20.48 -16.56 -26.86
CA ASP A 448 19.68 -15.81 -25.89
C ASP A 448 18.89 -16.77 -24.97
N THR A 449 19.52 -17.13 -23.85
CA THR A 449 18.94 -18.05 -22.84
C THR A 449 17.97 -17.36 -21.89
N CYS A 450 17.75 -16.06 -22.05
CA CYS A 450 16.84 -15.28 -21.21
C CYS A 450 15.37 -15.36 -21.66
N ASP A 451 15.05 -16.16 -22.69
CA ASP A 451 13.67 -16.41 -23.10
C ASP A 451 12.92 -17.18 -22.00
N PRO A 452 11.83 -16.64 -21.42
CA PRO A 452 11.06 -17.30 -20.38
C PRO A 452 10.50 -18.67 -20.78
N SER A 453 10.22 -18.86 -22.07
CA SER A 453 9.70 -20.14 -22.60
C SER A 453 10.75 -21.26 -22.63
N LEU A 454 12.03 -20.90 -22.67
CA LEU A 454 13.16 -21.84 -22.70
C LEU A 454 13.68 -22.19 -21.28
N ALA A 455 13.36 -21.38 -20.28
CA ALA A 455 13.88 -21.51 -18.91
C ALA A 455 13.50 -22.83 -18.25
N ALA A 456 12.34 -23.38 -18.54
CA ALA A 456 11.85 -24.61 -17.95
C ALA A 456 12.65 -25.86 -18.35
N ASN A 457 13.40 -25.79 -19.46
CA ASN A 457 14.07 -26.96 -20.07
C ASN A 457 15.60 -26.82 -20.19
N SER A 458 16.19 -25.65 -19.92
CA SER A 458 17.61 -25.41 -20.20
C SER A 458 18.55 -25.71 -19.01
N GLY A 459 18.02 -25.90 -17.82
CA GLY A 459 18.81 -26.08 -16.59
C GLY A 459 19.63 -24.83 -16.20
N THR A 460 19.46 -23.69 -16.87
CA THR A 460 20.13 -22.43 -16.58
C THR A 460 19.27 -21.54 -15.68
N TYR A 461 19.94 -20.82 -14.77
CA TYR A 461 19.25 -19.87 -13.90
C TYR A 461 18.73 -18.67 -14.69
N ASN A 462 17.42 -18.45 -14.69
CA ASN A 462 16.76 -17.37 -15.44
C ASN A 462 15.74 -16.63 -14.56
N ILE A 463 16.01 -15.37 -14.24
CA ILE A 463 15.20 -14.54 -13.37
C ILE A 463 13.79 -14.27 -13.96
N ARG A 464 13.63 -14.31 -15.28
CA ARG A 464 12.33 -14.14 -15.93
C ARG A 464 11.38 -15.32 -15.70
N HIS A 465 11.85 -16.42 -15.15
CA HIS A 465 11.02 -17.57 -14.78
C HIS A 465 10.29 -17.29 -13.44
N LEU A 466 8.94 -17.45 -13.41
CA LEU A 466 8.12 -17.06 -12.26
C LEU A 466 8.58 -17.64 -10.91
N PRO A 467 8.86 -18.94 -10.76
CA PRO A 467 9.34 -19.48 -9.49
C PRO A 467 10.65 -18.84 -9.00
N ILE A 468 11.57 -18.57 -9.92
CA ILE A 468 12.85 -17.92 -9.59
C ILE A 468 12.60 -16.45 -9.19
N ALA A 469 11.74 -15.73 -9.91
CA ALA A 469 11.38 -14.36 -9.56
C ALA A 469 10.74 -14.28 -8.17
N LEU A 470 9.83 -15.21 -7.83
CA LEU A 470 9.22 -15.30 -6.50
C LEU A 470 10.26 -15.59 -5.40
N ASP A 471 11.20 -16.50 -5.64
CA ASP A 471 12.28 -16.79 -4.68
C ASP A 471 13.20 -15.58 -4.48
N ARG A 472 13.42 -14.79 -5.52
CA ARG A 472 14.18 -13.53 -5.40
C ARG A 472 13.44 -12.45 -4.61
N LEU A 473 12.10 -12.40 -4.66
CA LEU A 473 11.32 -11.53 -3.78
C LEU A 473 11.40 -11.97 -2.32
N LYS A 474 11.46 -13.27 -2.04
CA LYS A 474 11.72 -13.75 -0.66
C LYS A 474 13.07 -13.25 -0.14
N MET A 475 14.12 -13.36 -0.95
CA MET A 475 15.44 -12.81 -0.63
C MET A 475 15.39 -11.30 -0.43
N ALA A 476 14.75 -10.54 -1.34
CA ALA A 476 14.59 -9.10 -1.20
C ALA A 476 13.89 -8.74 0.13
N GLY A 477 12.82 -9.46 0.49
CA GLY A 477 12.12 -9.31 1.76
C GLY A 477 13.03 -9.48 2.97
N ALA A 478 13.94 -10.47 2.98
CA ALA A 478 14.89 -10.66 4.06
C ALA A 478 15.81 -9.43 4.25
N PHE A 479 16.28 -8.84 3.17
CA PHE A 479 17.11 -7.63 3.21
C PHE A 479 16.33 -6.37 3.50
N PHE A 480 15.04 -6.37 3.25
CA PHE A 480 14.17 -5.22 3.44
C PHE A 480 13.57 -5.16 4.85
N PHE A 481 12.89 -6.24 5.29
CA PHE A 481 12.19 -6.24 6.57
C PHE A 481 13.11 -6.31 7.78
N LEU A 482 14.28 -6.92 7.66
CA LEU A 482 15.18 -7.17 8.80
C LEU A 482 16.18 -6.03 9.05
N LEU A 483 15.94 -4.84 8.48
CA LEU A 483 16.69 -3.62 8.81
C LEU A 483 15.89 -2.73 9.76
N PRO A 484 16.51 -2.06 10.76
CA PRO A 484 15.81 -1.11 11.62
C PRO A 484 15.20 0.09 10.86
N GLY A 485 14.06 0.57 11.36
CA GLY A 485 13.28 1.67 10.81
C GLY A 485 11.99 1.21 10.11
N PRO A 486 11.00 2.10 9.89
CA PRO A 486 9.70 1.76 9.31
C PRO A 486 9.82 1.24 7.88
N ARG A 487 8.92 0.35 7.51
CA ARG A 487 8.83 -0.29 6.19
C ARG A 487 7.43 -0.14 5.62
N MET A 488 7.34 0.06 4.31
CA MET A 488 6.07 0.10 3.62
C MET A 488 6.05 -0.91 2.47
N LEU A 489 4.93 -1.62 2.36
CA LEU A 489 4.60 -2.54 1.26
C LEU A 489 3.47 -1.93 0.45
N TRP A 490 3.54 -2.08 -0.86
CA TRP A 490 2.42 -1.80 -1.75
C TRP A 490 1.55 -3.06 -1.90
N GLN A 491 0.22 -2.89 -1.97
CA GLN A 491 -0.77 -3.96 -2.04
C GLN A 491 -0.41 -5.04 -3.04
N PHE A 492 -0.59 -6.31 -2.66
CA PHE A 492 -0.28 -7.52 -3.42
C PHE A 492 1.20 -7.76 -3.75
N GLY A 493 2.14 -6.88 -3.36
CA GLY A 493 3.58 -7.12 -3.52
C GLY A 493 4.01 -8.43 -2.83
N GLU A 494 3.38 -8.77 -1.70
CA GLU A 494 3.58 -10.00 -0.94
C GLU A 494 3.10 -11.28 -1.68
N LEU A 495 2.36 -11.10 -2.76
CA LEU A 495 1.93 -12.18 -3.66
C LEU A 495 2.69 -12.17 -4.99
N GLY A 496 3.70 -11.27 -5.12
CA GLY A 496 4.46 -11.10 -6.36
C GLY A 496 3.58 -10.58 -7.50
N TYR A 497 2.74 -9.61 -7.22
CA TYR A 497 1.93 -8.91 -8.21
C TYR A 497 2.81 -8.11 -9.18
N GLY A 498 2.30 -7.80 -10.36
CA GLY A 498 2.89 -6.80 -11.25
C GLY A 498 3.13 -7.23 -12.70
N TYR A 499 3.04 -8.51 -13.02
CA TYR A 499 3.23 -8.96 -14.40
C TYR A 499 1.98 -9.63 -15.01
N GLY A 500 1.26 -10.47 -14.25
CA GLY A 500 0.21 -11.33 -14.77
C GLY A 500 0.76 -12.34 -15.80
N ASP A 501 -0.08 -12.80 -16.71
CA ASP A 501 0.33 -13.75 -17.77
C ASP A 501 1.03 -13.05 -18.94
N ARG A 502 0.67 -11.79 -19.24
CA ARG A 502 1.12 -11.03 -20.40
C ARG A 502 1.63 -9.63 -20.08
N GLY A 503 1.78 -9.27 -18.81
CA GLY A 503 2.19 -7.92 -18.38
C GLY A 503 1.04 -6.93 -18.24
N GLU A 504 -0.21 -7.42 -18.10
CA GLU A 504 -1.40 -6.58 -17.96
C GLU A 504 -1.43 -5.76 -16.66
N GLU A 505 -0.65 -6.16 -15.66
CA GLU A 505 -0.55 -5.48 -14.36
C GLU A 505 0.46 -4.33 -14.35
N CYS A 506 1.06 -4.00 -15.49
CA CYS A 506 2.09 -2.98 -15.64
C CYS A 506 1.60 -1.58 -15.24
N LEU A 507 2.46 -0.79 -14.60
CA LEU A 507 2.17 0.59 -14.18
C LEU A 507 2.76 1.67 -15.09
N GLU A 508 3.96 1.47 -15.63
CA GLU A 508 4.67 2.48 -16.43
C GLU A 508 4.15 2.53 -17.87
N PRO A 509 3.43 3.60 -18.29
CA PRO A 509 2.73 3.64 -19.58
C PRO A 509 3.64 3.45 -20.79
N ASN A 510 4.88 3.96 -20.73
CA ASN A 510 5.81 3.92 -21.86
C ASN A 510 6.49 2.56 -22.05
N ASN A 511 6.41 1.68 -21.06
CA ASN A 511 7.08 0.40 -21.04
C ASN A 511 6.10 -0.79 -20.93
N CYS A 512 4.79 -0.50 -20.86
CA CYS A 512 3.77 -1.52 -20.77
C CYS A 512 3.34 -2.04 -22.14
N PRO A 513 2.85 -3.29 -22.22
CA PRO A 513 2.16 -3.77 -23.40
C PRO A 513 1.00 -2.85 -23.79
N SER A 514 0.71 -2.72 -25.08
CA SER A 514 -0.32 -1.79 -25.61
C SER A 514 -1.74 -2.09 -25.11
N PHE A 515 -2.00 -3.28 -24.62
CA PHE A 515 -3.28 -3.70 -24.05
C PHE A 515 -3.35 -3.50 -22.52
N ALA A 516 -2.24 -3.17 -21.87
CA ALA A 516 -2.24 -2.90 -20.45
C ALA A 516 -3.02 -1.60 -20.15
N PRO A 517 -3.79 -1.54 -19.05
CA PRO A 517 -4.46 -0.32 -18.64
C PRO A 517 -3.46 0.83 -18.43
N SER A 518 -3.91 2.07 -18.63
CA SER A 518 -3.09 3.24 -18.28
C SER A 518 -2.70 3.21 -16.80
N ARG A 519 -1.66 3.97 -16.41
CA ARG A 519 -1.13 3.98 -15.05
C ARG A 519 -2.23 4.17 -13.99
N ILE A 520 -3.11 5.14 -14.18
CA ILE A 520 -4.17 5.50 -13.23
C ILE A 520 -5.48 4.70 -13.40
N ALA A 521 -5.58 3.88 -14.45
CA ALA A 521 -6.76 3.03 -14.66
C ALA A 521 -6.80 1.88 -13.64
N PRO A 522 -7.99 1.32 -13.36
CA PRO A 522 -8.12 0.15 -12.50
C PRO A 522 -7.21 -1.01 -12.93
N LYS A 523 -6.58 -1.63 -11.97
CA LYS A 523 -5.72 -2.80 -12.17
C LYS A 523 -6.47 -4.10 -11.87
N PRO A 524 -6.08 -5.23 -12.48
CA PRO A 524 -6.68 -6.52 -12.15
C PRO A 524 -6.57 -6.84 -10.66
N ILE A 525 -7.67 -7.19 -10.03
CA ILE A 525 -7.72 -7.63 -8.64
C ILE A 525 -7.39 -9.11 -8.60
N ARG A 526 -6.33 -9.52 -7.88
CA ARG A 526 -5.72 -10.84 -7.98
C ARG A 526 -5.69 -11.60 -6.66
N TRP A 527 -6.84 -11.71 -5.99
CA TRP A 527 -6.96 -12.59 -4.82
C TRP A 527 -6.72 -14.07 -5.14
N ASP A 528 -6.91 -14.49 -6.40
CA ASP A 528 -6.52 -15.80 -6.92
C ASP A 528 -5.02 -16.11 -6.71
N TYR A 529 -4.17 -15.10 -6.60
CA TYR A 529 -2.74 -15.28 -6.30
C TYR A 529 -2.48 -15.84 -4.89
N TYR A 530 -3.38 -15.57 -3.94
CA TYR A 530 -3.27 -16.16 -2.61
C TYR A 530 -3.53 -17.67 -2.59
N ASP A 531 -4.28 -18.18 -3.56
CA ASP A 531 -4.57 -19.60 -3.74
C ASP A 531 -3.45 -20.33 -4.52
N ASP A 532 -2.56 -19.59 -5.23
CA ASP A 532 -1.41 -20.17 -5.90
C ASP A 532 -0.33 -20.60 -4.88
N PRO A 533 0.05 -21.90 -4.81
CA PRO A 533 0.99 -22.39 -3.81
C PRO A 533 2.38 -21.74 -3.85
N LEU A 534 2.86 -21.28 -5.02
CA LEU A 534 4.16 -20.62 -5.14
C LEU A 534 4.12 -19.20 -4.59
N ARG A 535 3.06 -18.46 -4.92
CA ARG A 535 2.83 -17.09 -4.46
C ARG A 535 2.48 -17.07 -2.97
N LYS A 536 1.68 -18.02 -2.51
CA LYS A 536 1.38 -18.21 -1.09
C LYS A 536 2.65 -18.43 -0.25
N ARG A 537 3.66 -19.14 -0.77
CA ARG A 537 4.95 -19.27 -0.11
C ARG A 537 5.72 -17.96 0.00
N LEU A 538 5.57 -17.04 -0.95
CA LEU A 538 6.14 -15.70 -0.83
C LEU A 538 5.48 -14.95 0.33
N TYR A 539 4.13 -14.93 0.37
CA TYR A 539 3.37 -14.35 1.48
C TYR A 539 3.82 -14.93 2.83
N ASP A 540 3.86 -16.26 2.95
CA ASP A 540 4.25 -16.93 4.20
C ASP A 540 5.71 -16.65 4.58
N SER A 541 6.60 -16.47 3.59
CA SER A 541 8.00 -16.11 3.83
C SER A 541 8.12 -14.67 4.34
N TRP A 542 7.38 -13.73 3.75
CA TRP A 542 7.37 -12.34 4.21
C TRP A 542 6.71 -12.22 5.58
N SER A 543 5.60 -12.93 5.81
CA SER A 543 4.97 -13.01 7.13
C SER A 543 5.96 -13.52 8.19
N ALA A 544 6.72 -14.57 7.90
CA ALA A 544 7.72 -15.11 8.82
C ALA A 544 8.84 -14.10 9.14
N LEU A 545 9.32 -13.35 8.13
CA LEU A 545 10.33 -12.31 8.30
C LEU A 545 9.81 -11.11 9.10
N ILE A 546 8.58 -10.66 8.84
CA ILE A 546 7.95 -9.56 9.58
C ILE A 546 7.71 -9.97 11.03
N ASN A 547 7.22 -11.18 11.28
CA ASN A 547 7.09 -11.71 12.64
C ASN A 547 8.44 -11.87 13.37
N LEU A 548 9.50 -12.30 12.67
CA LEU A 548 10.85 -12.32 13.21
C LEU A 548 11.29 -10.90 13.62
N ARG A 549 11.02 -9.89 12.77
CA ARG A 549 11.30 -8.50 13.08
C ARG A 549 10.59 -8.04 14.36
N HIS A 550 9.27 -8.27 14.46
CA HIS A 550 8.48 -7.82 15.63
C HIS A 550 8.92 -8.49 16.93
N ASN A 551 9.35 -9.75 16.87
CA ASN A 551 9.69 -10.52 18.07
C ASN A 551 11.11 -10.27 18.63
N TYR A 552 12.01 -9.66 17.83
CA TYR A 552 13.42 -9.52 18.24
C TYR A 552 13.95 -8.11 18.00
N PRO A 553 14.36 -7.40 19.09
CA PRO A 553 14.83 -6.01 19.01
C PRO A 553 15.97 -5.76 18.03
N VAL A 554 16.84 -6.74 17.79
CA VAL A 554 17.95 -6.61 16.84
C VAL A 554 17.52 -6.12 15.46
N PHE A 555 16.28 -6.38 15.04
CA PHE A 555 15.77 -6.03 13.71
C PHE A 555 15.02 -4.69 13.64
N HIS A 556 14.65 -4.10 14.78
CA HIS A 556 13.90 -2.84 14.79
C HIS A 556 14.46 -1.78 15.75
N SER A 557 15.18 -2.16 16.79
CA SER A 557 15.70 -1.25 17.79
C SER A 557 16.68 -0.22 17.22
N THR A 558 16.57 1.01 17.69
CA THR A 558 17.53 2.10 17.41
C THR A 558 18.90 1.86 18.04
N GLU A 559 19.01 0.95 19.01
CA GLU A 559 20.26 0.53 19.65
C GLU A 559 21.05 -0.51 18.85
N SER A 560 20.45 -1.05 17.78
CA SER A 560 21.12 -2.02 16.92
C SER A 560 22.24 -1.38 16.10
N GLU A 561 23.44 -1.90 16.20
CA GLU A 561 24.53 -1.56 15.29
C GLU A 561 24.33 -2.24 13.95
N VAL A 562 24.39 -1.47 12.87
CA VAL A 562 24.14 -1.97 11.51
C VAL A 562 25.40 -1.83 10.66
N ALA A 563 25.90 -2.91 10.13
CA ALA A 563 26.99 -2.93 9.16
C ALA A 563 26.49 -3.47 7.81
N LEU A 564 26.58 -2.63 6.76
CA LEU A 564 26.11 -2.92 5.42
C LEU A 564 27.28 -3.23 4.48
N SER A 565 27.15 -4.30 3.70
CA SER A 565 28.03 -4.65 2.58
C SER A 565 27.15 -5.01 1.39
N LEU A 566 26.72 -3.99 0.63
CA LEU A 566 25.68 -4.11 -0.41
C LEU A 566 26.24 -3.92 -1.83
N ALA A 567 27.54 -3.77 -2.00
CA ALA A 567 28.17 -3.72 -3.31
C ALA A 567 28.32 -5.11 -3.93
N GLY A 568 28.16 -5.22 -5.25
CA GLY A 568 28.32 -6.47 -5.99
C GLY A 568 27.16 -7.46 -5.83
N PRO A 569 27.32 -8.69 -6.35
CA PRO A 569 26.26 -9.69 -6.38
C PRO A 569 25.96 -10.28 -5.00
N VAL A 570 26.96 -10.52 -4.15
CA VAL A 570 26.73 -10.98 -2.78
C VAL A 570 26.59 -9.79 -1.86
N LYS A 571 25.44 -9.71 -1.23
CA LYS A 571 25.10 -8.64 -0.28
C LYS A 571 25.01 -9.20 1.12
N ARG A 572 25.38 -8.38 2.12
CA ARG A 572 25.35 -8.77 3.54
C ARG A 572 24.92 -7.61 4.41
N ILE A 573 24.09 -7.91 5.39
CA ILE A 573 23.74 -7.06 6.53
C ILE A 573 24.19 -7.78 7.79
N HIS A 574 24.88 -7.08 8.68
CA HIS A 574 25.22 -7.59 10.01
C HIS A 574 24.66 -6.64 11.06
N LEU A 575 23.81 -7.19 11.91
CA LEU A 575 23.14 -6.49 13.00
C LEU A 575 23.70 -6.97 14.33
N ARG A 576 24.03 -6.05 15.24
CA ARG A 576 24.46 -6.35 16.59
C ARG A 576 23.58 -5.63 17.59
N HIS A 577 23.03 -6.37 18.51
CA HIS A 577 22.22 -5.85 19.62
C HIS A 577 22.55 -6.64 20.88
N THR A 578 22.35 -6.07 22.06
CA THR A 578 22.61 -6.74 23.35
C THR A 578 21.83 -8.03 23.51
N ASP A 579 20.66 -8.12 22.87
CA ASP A 579 19.85 -9.33 22.88
C ASP A 579 20.44 -10.43 21.98
N MET A 580 20.81 -10.10 20.74
CA MET A 580 21.19 -11.07 19.72
C MET A 580 22.00 -10.40 18.60
N GLU A 581 22.85 -11.15 17.92
CA GLU A 581 23.39 -10.75 16.63
C GLU A 581 22.64 -11.48 15.49
N ALA A 582 22.56 -10.83 14.33
CA ALA A 582 21.97 -11.41 13.13
C ALA A 582 22.77 -11.07 11.88
N VAL A 583 22.87 -12.01 10.95
CA VAL A 583 23.50 -11.82 9.63
C VAL A 583 22.54 -12.25 8.53
N ILE A 584 22.21 -11.33 7.66
CA ILE A 584 21.48 -11.58 6.42
C ILE A 584 22.51 -11.59 5.28
N ILE A 585 22.59 -12.67 4.53
CA ILE A 585 23.51 -12.80 3.39
C ILE A 585 22.80 -13.44 2.21
N GLY A 586 23.05 -12.96 0.99
CA GLY A 586 22.40 -13.51 -0.22
C GLY A 586 23.14 -13.16 -1.50
N ASN A 587 22.97 -14.03 -2.50
CA ASN A 587 23.53 -13.86 -3.83
C ASN A 587 22.47 -13.31 -4.82
N PHE A 588 22.53 -12.02 -5.08
CA PHE A 588 21.70 -11.32 -6.07
C PHE A 588 22.23 -11.46 -7.51
N GLY A 589 23.32 -12.18 -7.74
CA GLY A 589 23.84 -12.51 -9.07
C GLY A 589 23.04 -13.60 -9.76
N VAL A 590 23.55 -14.02 -10.92
CA VAL A 590 23.01 -15.13 -11.74
C VAL A 590 23.98 -16.29 -11.86
N THR A 591 25.12 -16.21 -11.20
CA THR A 591 26.17 -17.23 -11.11
C THR A 591 26.47 -17.56 -9.67
N PRO A 592 26.99 -18.79 -9.37
CA PRO A 592 27.45 -19.12 -8.02
C PRO A 592 28.61 -18.19 -7.61
N GLU A 593 28.54 -17.70 -6.38
CA GLU A 593 29.52 -16.77 -5.82
C GLU A 593 30.16 -17.29 -4.54
N ARG A 594 31.48 -17.17 -4.45
CA ARG A 594 32.20 -17.43 -3.20
C ARG A 594 32.23 -16.17 -2.34
N ASN A 595 31.76 -16.28 -1.12
CA ASN A 595 31.93 -15.23 -0.14
C ASN A 595 32.54 -15.80 1.16
N ARG A 596 33.10 -14.93 1.98
CA ARG A 596 33.48 -15.27 3.33
C ARG A 596 32.48 -14.73 4.32
N LEU A 597 31.84 -15.60 5.05
CA LEU A 597 31.09 -15.22 6.24
C LEU A 597 32.10 -14.77 7.29
N GLY A 598 32.54 -13.51 7.22
CA GLY A 598 33.44 -12.93 8.21
C GLY A 598 32.62 -12.62 9.46
N LEU A 599 32.63 -13.53 10.41
CA LEU A 599 32.09 -13.30 11.74
C LEU A 599 33.30 -13.03 12.62
N GLU A 600 33.55 -11.76 12.95
CA GLU A 600 34.66 -11.29 13.78
C GLU A 600 34.41 -11.53 15.28
N VAL A 601 33.66 -12.59 15.65
CA VAL A 601 33.19 -12.85 17.03
C VAL A 601 33.76 -14.19 17.53
N PRO A 602 33.97 -14.33 18.85
CA PRO A 602 34.42 -15.62 19.44
C PRO A 602 33.54 -16.78 19.02
N PRO A 603 33.99 -18.04 19.12
CA PRO A 603 33.28 -19.18 18.59
C PRO A 603 31.83 -19.20 19.09
N VAL A 604 30.91 -18.94 18.19
CA VAL A 604 29.45 -18.86 18.45
C VAL A 604 28.77 -19.79 17.46
N TYR A 605 27.77 -20.49 17.93
CA TYR A 605 26.86 -21.20 17.06
C TYR A 605 25.94 -20.19 16.43
N TRP A 606 25.81 -20.25 15.10
CA TRP A 606 24.84 -19.50 14.34
C TRP A 606 23.73 -20.43 13.85
N TYR A 607 22.49 -19.96 13.89
CA TYR A 607 21.32 -20.75 13.53
C TYR A 607 20.66 -20.10 12.32
N ASP A 608 20.46 -20.87 11.26
CA ASP A 608 19.71 -20.44 10.10
C ASP A 608 18.21 -20.40 10.43
N PHE A 609 17.58 -19.27 10.23
CA PHE A 609 16.19 -19.04 10.59
C PHE A 609 15.23 -19.97 9.84
N PHE A 610 15.50 -20.22 8.54
CA PHE A 610 14.58 -21.00 7.71
C PHE A 610 14.80 -22.51 7.82
N SER A 611 16.02 -22.99 7.90
CA SER A 611 16.32 -24.42 8.02
C SER A 611 16.42 -24.92 9.45
N GLY A 612 16.72 -24.05 10.41
CA GLY A 612 17.05 -24.42 11.79
C GLY A 612 18.41 -25.05 11.97
N ASP A 613 19.20 -25.18 10.88
CA ASP A 613 20.54 -25.73 10.93
C ASP A 613 21.47 -24.84 11.77
N SER A 614 22.43 -25.45 12.41
CA SER A 614 23.43 -24.72 13.19
C SER A 614 24.81 -24.77 12.53
N LEU A 615 25.47 -23.62 12.53
CA LEU A 615 26.82 -23.45 11.99
C LEU A 615 27.76 -23.03 13.12
N ASN A 616 28.80 -23.83 13.36
CA ASN A 616 29.85 -23.45 14.31
C ASN A 616 30.90 -22.63 13.55
N VAL A 617 31.01 -21.35 13.87
CA VAL A 617 31.93 -20.43 13.19
C VAL A 617 33.13 -20.12 14.09
N THR A 618 34.28 -20.66 13.72
CA THR A 618 35.58 -20.30 14.30
C THR A 618 36.34 -19.41 13.32
N GLY A 619 36.09 -18.09 13.36
CA GLY A 619 36.69 -17.16 12.41
C GLY A 619 35.86 -17.03 11.11
N SER A 620 36.53 -16.80 9.98
CA SER A 620 35.87 -16.58 8.67
C SER A 620 35.64 -17.91 7.96
N ILE A 621 34.38 -18.28 7.69
CA ILE A 621 34.03 -19.49 6.92
C ILE A 621 33.75 -19.11 5.47
N PRO A 622 34.34 -19.79 4.47
CA PRO A 622 33.97 -19.64 3.08
C PRO A 622 32.58 -20.21 2.83
N LEU A 623 31.71 -19.43 2.27
CA LEU A 623 30.36 -19.81 1.81
C LEU A 623 30.31 -19.77 0.29
N MET A 624 29.77 -20.83 -0.32
CA MET A 624 29.40 -20.81 -1.73
C MET A 624 27.90 -20.62 -1.82
N LEU A 625 27.48 -19.48 -2.33
CA LEU A 625 26.07 -19.14 -2.51
C LEU A 625 25.66 -19.35 -3.96
N GLN A 626 24.65 -20.17 -4.20
CA GLN A 626 24.02 -20.32 -5.50
C GLN A 626 23.25 -19.04 -5.90
N PRO A 627 22.95 -18.80 -7.18
CA PRO A 627 22.12 -17.68 -7.58
C PRO A 627 20.77 -17.69 -6.85
N GLY A 628 20.41 -16.57 -6.23
CA GLY A 628 19.18 -16.43 -5.46
C GLY A 628 19.19 -17.07 -4.07
N GLU A 629 20.28 -17.75 -3.69
CA GLU A 629 20.44 -18.30 -2.35
C GLU A 629 20.67 -17.21 -1.31
N PHE A 630 19.97 -17.32 -0.18
CA PHE A 630 20.13 -16.42 0.95
C PHE A 630 19.92 -17.13 2.28
N HIS A 631 20.47 -16.56 3.32
CA HIS A 631 20.38 -17.05 4.69
C HIS A 631 20.13 -15.90 5.66
N VAL A 632 19.38 -16.18 6.72
CA VAL A 632 19.20 -15.32 7.88
C VAL A 632 19.75 -16.06 9.09
N TYR A 633 20.97 -15.74 9.47
CA TYR A 633 21.63 -16.34 10.62
C TYR A 633 21.40 -15.51 11.87
N THR A 634 21.11 -16.17 12.99
CA THR A 634 20.97 -15.57 14.33
C THR A 634 21.91 -16.23 15.32
N SER A 635 22.47 -15.44 16.25
CA SER A 635 23.37 -15.95 17.29
C SER A 635 22.65 -16.69 18.42
N LYS A 636 21.33 -16.60 18.49
CA LYS A 636 20.44 -17.39 19.34
C LYS A 636 19.50 -18.22 18.48
N ARG A 637 19.16 -19.41 18.95
CA ARG A 637 18.15 -20.23 18.28
C ARG A 637 16.78 -19.54 18.42
N VAL A 638 16.14 -19.23 17.30
CA VAL A 638 14.79 -18.70 17.21
C VAL A 638 13.85 -19.77 16.63
N PRO A 639 12.54 -19.71 16.85
CA PRO A 639 11.59 -20.61 16.20
C PRO A 639 11.70 -20.53 14.68
N THR A 640 11.82 -21.67 14.02
CA THR A 640 11.84 -21.75 12.56
C THR A 640 10.43 -21.63 12.01
N PRO A 641 10.24 -20.98 10.85
CA PRO A 641 8.95 -20.99 10.16
C PRO A 641 8.64 -22.41 9.60
N PRO A 642 7.43 -22.64 9.08
CA PRO A 642 7.07 -23.90 8.44
C PRO A 642 8.09 -24.30 7.36
N GLU A 643 8.35 -25.61 7.23
CA GLU A 643 9.26 -26.12 6.21
C GLU A 643 8.78 -25.82 4.77
N GLY A 644 9.73 -25.67 3.84
CA GLY A 644 9.46 -25.53 2.41
C GLY A 644 9.16 -24.10 1.95
N LEU A 645 9.29 -23.09 2.79
CA LEU A 645 9.14 -21.68 2.40
C LEU A 645 10.27 -21.24 1.45
N ILE A 646 11.48 -21.75 1.65
CA ILE A 646 12.64 -21.44 0.81
C ILE A 646 13.09 -22.70 0.07
N THR A 647 13.27 -22.59 -1.23
CA THR A 647 13.69 -23.69 -2.11
C THR A 647 15.19 -23.64 -2.44
N VAL A 648 15.83 -22.48 -2.29
CA VAL A 648 17.25 -22.26 -2.60
C VAL A 648 18.07 -22.31 -1.32
N GLY A 649 19.08 -23.20 -1.26
CA GLY A 649 20.00 -23.32 -0.11
C GLY A 649 20.00 -24.68 0.60
N ARG A 650 19.07 -25.58 0.29
CA ARG A 650 19.29 -26.98 0.62
C ARG A 650 20.35 -27.55 -0.33
N GLN A 651 21.60 -27.55 0.05
CA GLN A 651 22.49 -28.62 -0.38
C GLN A 651 21.93 -29.93 0.23
N THR A 652 20.91 -30.48 -0.42
CA THR A 652 20.74 -31.90 -0.32
C THR A 652 21.98 -32.47 -0.98
N THR A 653 22.83 -33.11 -0.19
CA THR A 653 23.86 -34.05 -0.65
C THR A 653 23.22 -35.27 -1.33
N GLU A 654 21.96 -35.21 -1.62
CA GLU A 654 21.28 -36.09 -2.56
C GLU A 654 21.33 -35.44 -3.97
N PRO A 655 21.81 -36.17 -4.96
CA PRO A 655 21.77 -35.69 -6.34
C PRO A 655 20.33 -35.29 -6.68
N GLN A 656 20.11 -34.10 -7.29
CA GLN A 656 18.84 -33.77 -7.87
C GLN A 656 18.45 -34.91 -8.81
N VAL A 657 17.51 -35.68 -8.38
CA VAL A 657 16.97 -36.76 -9.16
C VAL A 657 15.99 -36.13 -10.13
N PHE A 658 16.52 -35.72 -11.28
CA PHE A 658 15.70 -35.45 -12.46
C PHE A 658 14.92 -36.74 -12.75
N GLY A 659 13.62 -36.66 -12.74
CA GLY A 659 12.84 -37.86 -12.90
C GLY A 659 11.63 -37.62 -13.78
N PHE A 660 10.56 -37.20 -13.17
CA PHE A 660 9.27 -37.02 -13.84
C PHE A 660 8.35 -36.15 -13.00
N THR A 661 7.32 -35.61 -13.63
CA THR A 661 6.22 -34.91 -12.98
C THR A 661 4.91 -35.57 -13.32
N LEU A 662 4.15 -35.98 -12.32
CA LEU A 662 2.77 -36.42 -12.46
C LEU A 662 1.87 -35.17 -12.45
N LEU A 663 1.30 -34.80 -13.61
CA LEU A 663 0.69 -33.48 -13.82
C LEU A 663 -0.75 -33.42 -13.31
N SER A 664 -1.64 -34.24 -13.88
CA SER A 664 -3.09 -34.16 -13.61
C SER A 664 -3.80 -35.39 -14.11
N ASN A 665 -5.09 -35.52 -13.75
CA ASN A 665 -6.01 -36.38 -14.46
C ASN A 665 -7.28 -35.62 -14.85
N TYR A 666 -7.82 -35.93 -16.03
CA TYR A 666 -9.04 -35.32 -16.51
C TYR A 666 -9.92 -36.34 -17.27
N PRO A 667 -11.21 -36.38 -16.98
CA PRO A 667 -11.94 -35.66 -15.93
C PRO A 667 -11.62 -36.18 -14.52
N ASN A 668 -11.78 -35.31 -13.48
CA ASN A 668 -11.74 -35.65 -12.07
C ASN A 668 -12.68 -34.71 -11.28
N PRO A 669 -13.77 -35.17 -10.67
CA PRO A 669 -14.24 -36.57 -10.61
C PRO A 669 -14.60 -37.17 -11.99
N PHE A 670 -14.51 -38.49 -12.11
CA PHE A 670 -14.82 -39.20 -13.34
C PHE A 670 -15.81 -40.33 -13.10
N ARG A 671 -16.43 -40.89 -14.19
CA ARG A 671 -17.43 -41.99 -14.11
C ARG A 671 -16.87 -43.31 -14.57
N ASP A 672 -16.34 -43.36 -15.75
CA ASP A 672 -15.89 -44.61 -16.38
C ASP A 672 -14.40 -44.60 -16.69
N GLN A 673 -13.86 -43.47 -17.16
CA GLN A 673 -12.46 -43.34 -17.56
C GLN A 673 -11.91 -41.96 -17.19
N THR A 674 -10.61 -41.91 -16.90
CA THR A 674 -9.86 -40.66 -16.76
C THR A 674 -8.47 -40.78 -17.39
N ASN A 675 -7.99 -39.71 -18.03
CA ASN A 675 -6.65 -39.65 -18.61
C ASN A 675 -5.67 -39.02 -17.59
N ILE A 676 -4.60 -39.74 -17.29
CA ILE A 676 -3.52 -39.31 -16.38
C ILE A 676 -2.41 -38.80 -17.25
N GLN A 677 -2.02 -37.50 -17.04
CA GLN A 677 -0.93 -36.85 -17.75
C GLN A 677 0.30 -36.78 -16.86
N PHE A 678 1.47 -37.04 -17.46
CA PHE A 678 2.77 -36.92 -16.80
C PHE A 678 3.84 -36.51 -17.79
N SER A 679 4.96 -35.97 -17.29
CA SER A 679 6.09 -35.59 -18.12
C SER A 679 7.36 -36.24 -17.61
N LEU A 680 8.26 -36.55 -18.53
CA LEU A 680 9.60 -37.11 -18.28
C LEU A 680 10.68 -36.16 -18.77
N ASP A 681 11.67 -35.90 -17.95
CA ASP A 681 12.79 -35.02 -18.31
C ASP A 681 13.83 -35.75 -19.18
N ARG A 682 13.89 -37.07 -19.08
CA ARG A 682 14.73 -37.95 -19.87
C ARG A 682 14.07 -39.31 -20.09
N ALA A 683 14.62 -40.08 -21.03
CA ALA A 683 14.21 -41.46 -21.19
C ALA A 683 14.54 -42.29 -19.92
N GLN A 684 13.53 -42.93 -19.34
CA GLN A 684 13.66 -43.75 -18.13
C GLN A 684 12.57 -44.79 -18.00
N SER A 685 12.83 -45.80 -17.14
CA SER A 685 11.79 -46.78 -16.78
C SER A 685 10.73 -46.12 -15.90
N VAL A 686 9.46 -46.26 -16.31
CA VAL A 686 8.31 -45.69 -15.61
C VAL A 686 7.31 -46.76 -15.27
N ARG A 687 6.85 -46.74 -14.04
CA ARG A 687 5.73 -47.59 -13.59
C ARG A 687 4.63 -46.70 -13.01
N ILE A 688 3.39 -46.89 -13.53
CA ILE A 688 2.21 -46.20 -13.02
C ILE A 688 1.21 -47.27 -12.54
N GLU A 689 0.88 -47.22 -11.26
CA GLU A 689 -0.04 -48.16 -10.60
C GLU A 689 -1.15 -47.40 -9.87
N VAL A 690 -2.32 -48.04 -9.76
CA VAL A 690 -3.51 -47.49 -9.08
C VAL A 690 -3.80 -48.30 -7.84
N PHE A 691 -4.05 -47.64 -6.72
CA PHE A 691 -4.32 -48.23 -5.42
C PHE A 691 -5.67 -47.76 -4.88
N ASP A 692 -6.34 -48.60 -4.12
CA ASP A 692 -7.51 -48.21 -3.33
C ASP A 692 -7.10 -47.58 -1.99
N VAL A 693 -8.09 -47.13 -1.21
CA VAL A 693 -7.87 -46.49 0.11
C VAL A 693 -7.25 -47.43 1.17
N LEU A 694 -7.25 -48.75 0.93
CA LEU A 694 -6.59 -49.74 1.79
C LEU A 694 -5.17 -50.05 1.33
N GLY A 695 -4.65 -49.36 0.30
CA GLY A 695 -3.31 -49.61 -0.25
C GLY A 695 -3.20 -50.85 -1.12
N ARG A 696 -4.32 -51.46 -1.55
CA ARG A 696 -4.29 -52.61 -2.44
C ARG A 696 -4.17 -52.10 -3.87
N ARG A 697 -3.24 -52.68 -4.63
CA ARG A 697 -3.08 -52.39 -6.04
C ARG A 697 -4.25 -52.90 -6.85
N ILE A 698 -4.91 -51.97 -7.55
CA ILE A 698 -6.10 -52.23 -8.40
C ILE A 698 -5.72 -52.44 -9.86
N ALA A 699 -4.75 -51.61 -10.34
CA ALA A 699 -4.32 -51.66 -11.74
C ALA A 699 -2.87 -51.29 -11.89
N ARG A 700 -2.23 -51.74 -12.96
CA ARG A 700 -0.92 -51.24 -13.44
C ARG A 700 -1.16 -50.70 -14.85
N LEU A 701 -0.90 -49.40 -15.06
CA LEU A 701 -1.20 -48.70 -16.30
C LEU A 701 0.02 -48.61 -17.22
N VAL A 702 1.22 -48.45 -16.63
CA VAL A 702 2.49 -48.34 -17.36
C VAL A 702 3.53 -49.16 -16.61
N ASP A 703 4.44 -49.87 -17.32
CA ASP A 703 5.63 -50.55 -16.79
C ASP A 703 6.63 -50.75 -17.94
N GLU A 704 7.20 -49.63 -18.45
CA GLU A 704 8.11 -49.65 -19.60
C GLU A 704 9.07 -48.46 -19.59
N VAL A 705 10.04 -48.46 -20.50
CA VAL A 705 10.92 -47.33 -20.73
C VAL A 705 10.28 -46.36 -21.70
N LEU A 706 10.06 -45.13 -21.25
CA LEU A 706 9.49 -44.05 -22.07
C LEU A 706 10.54 -42.98 -22.34
N VAL A 707 10.44 -42.32 -23.49
CA VAL A 707 11.32 -41.19 -23.88
C VAL A 707 10.97 -39.93 -23.12
N SER A 708 11.85 -38.92 -23.16
CA SER A 708 11.54 -37.60 -22.62
C SER A 708 10.33 -36.97 -23.31
N GLY A 709 9.52 -36.20 -22.56
CA GLY A 709 8.34 -35.51 -23.08
C GLY A 709 7.08 -35.76 -22.25
N THR A 710 5.96 -35.20 -22.71
CA THR A 710 4.66 -35.37 -22.07
C THR A 710 3.95 -36.62 -22.59
N HIS A 711 3.48 -37.43 -21.66
CA HIS A 711 2.78 -38.68 -21.90
C HIS A 711 1.39 -38.67 -21.27
N SER A 712 0.50 -39.54 -21.78
CA SER A 712 -0.86 -39.73 -21.23
C SER A 712 -1.18 -41.20 -21.21
N VAL A 713 -1.84 -41.65 -20.13
CA VAL A 713 -2.38 -43.02 -20.02
C VAL A 713 -3.79 -42.97 -19.45
N THR A 714 -4.66 -43.83 -19.98
CA THR A 714 -6.05 -43.88 -19.55
C THR A 714 -6.23 -44.92 -18.44
N LEU A 715 -6.89 -44.54 -17.37
CA LEU A 715 -7.44 -45.42 -16.37
C LEU A 715 -8.89 -45.77 -16.76
N ASP A 716 -9.13 -47.03 -17.11
CA ASP A 716 -10.48 -47.57 -17.27
C ASP A 716 -10.95 -48.12 -15.91
N ALA A 717 -12.04 -47.56 -15.40
CA ALA A 717 -12.57 -47.87 -14.08
C ALA A 717 -14.01 -48.45 -14.13
N VAL A 718 -14.47 -48.87 -15.32
CA VAL A 718 -15.84 -49.42 -15.52
C VAL A 718 -16.20 -50.52 -14.51
N SER A 719 -15.21 -51.31 -14.06
CA SER A 719 -15.43 -52.40 -13.08
C SER A 719 -15.17 -52.00 -11.61
N LEU A 720 -14.71 -50.76 -11.34
CA LEU A 720 -14.34 -50.32 -10.00
C LEU A 720 -15.53 -49.67 -9.26
N PRO A 721 -15.67 -49.84 -7.95
CA PRO A 721 -16.68 -49.15 -7.16
C PRO A 721 -16.37 -47.63 -7.03
N SER A 722 -17.43 -46.80 -6.85
CA SER A 722 -17.24 -45.40 -6.54
C SER A 722 -16.35 -45.20 -5.28
N GLY A 723 -15.42 -44.27 -5.34
CA GLY A 723 -14.49 -44.05 -4.24
C GLY A 723 -13.25 -43.27 -4.66
N LEU A 724 -12.41 -43.00 -3.69
CA LEU A 724 -11.10 -42.39 -3.87
C LEU A 724 -10.06 -43.45 -4.19
N TYR A 725 -9.25 -43.20 -5.21
CA TYR A 725 -8.10 -44.01 -5.60
C TYR A 725 -6.85 -43.16 -5.65
N THR A 726 -5.68 -43.79 -5.49
CA THR A 726 -4.40 -43.12 -5.62
C THR A 726 -3.63 -43.70 -6.81
N VAL A 727 -3.29 -42.82 -7.75
CA VAL A 727 -2.33 -43.14 -8.81
C VAL A 727 -0.93 -42.91 -8.29
N LEU A 728 -0.08 -43.93 -8.31
CA LEU A 728 1.34 -43.84 -7.92
C LEU A 728 2.19 -44.04 -9.17
N MET A 729 3.00 -43.04 -9.46
CA MET A 729 4.05 -43.11 -10.49
C MET A 729 5.40 -43.33 -9.83
N SER A 730 6.15 -44.29 -10.32
CA SER A 730 7.52 -44.63 -9.85
C SER A 730 8.46 -44.66 -11.03
N GLY A 731 9.59 -43.98 -10.92
CA GLY A 731 10.74 -44.05 -11.82
C GLY A 731 11.93 -44.70 -11.18
N GLU A 732 13.12 -44.52 -11.78
CA GLU A 732 14.38 -45.12 -11.31
C GLU A 732 14.73 -44.70 -9.88
N SER A 733 14.43 -43.47 -9.48
CA SER A 733 14.83 -42.86 -8.22
C SER A 733 13.82 -41.96 -7.55
N SER A 734 12.62 -41.83 -8.12
CA SER A 734 11.56 -40.92 -7.63
C SER A 734 10.19 -41.57 -7.64
N ARG A 735 9.25 -41.03 -6.84
CA ARG A 735 7.84 -41.41 -6.79
C ARG A 735 6.97 -40.17 -6.68
N ALA A 736 5.83 -40.17 -7.35
CA ALA A 736 4.77 -39.17 -7.23
C ALA A 736 3.42 -39.85 -7.13
N SER A 737 2.47 -39.22 -6.44
CA SER A 737 1.11 -39.73 -6.31
C SER A 737 0.07 -38.64 -6.63
N LEU A 738 -1.08 -39.07 -7.16
CA LEU A 738 -2.19 -38.20 -7.53
C LEU A 738 -3.51 -38.87 -7.08
N PRO A 739 -4.33 -38.18 -6.27
CA PRO A 739 -5.67 -38.70 -5.92
C PRO A 739 -6.64 -38.55 -7.09
N VAL A 740 -7.44 -39.58 -7.35
CA VAL A 740 -8.46 -39.60 -8.42
C VAL A 740 -9.80 -40.08 -7.83
N LEU A 741 -10.88 -39.35 -8.12
CA LEU A 741 -12.19 -39.58 -7.54
C LEU A 741 -13.15 -40.17 -8.58
N LEU A 742 -13.56 -41.45 -8.39
CA LEU A 742 -14.57 -42.12 -9.19
C LEU A 742 -15.94 -41.91 -8.56
N VAL A 743 -16.88 -41.37 -9.34
CA VAL A 743 -18.25 -41.08 -8.92
C VAL A 743 -19.23 -41.68 -9.98
N ARG A 744 -20.13 -42.59 -9.55
CA ARG A 744 -21.18 -43.16 -10.37
C ARG A 744 -22.55 -42.71 -9.94
#